data_683b3fddc47a01184852ed089955de7c
#
_entry.id   683b3fddc47a01184852ed089955de7c
#
_cell.length_a   1.000
_cell.length_b   1.000
_cell.length_c   1.000
_cell.angle_alpha   90.00
_cell.angle_beta   90.00
_cell.angle_gamma   90.00
#
_symmetry.space_group_name_H-M   'P 1'
#
loop_
_entity.id
_entity.type
_entity.pdbx_description
1 polymer ?
#
loop_
_entity_poly.entity_id
_entity_poly.type
_entity_poly.pdbx_seq_one_letter_code
_entity_poly.pdbx_strand_id
1 'polypeptide(L)'
;VYAVDDPKKNIALGKPADQKSVNQYSYPGTLDEDVMTAAQQFAKSGRPPVAAGSGFTLAHSRDVLDRAKALAERIRAGADPKRLEAPLARLATLELRLAELEKAGKASDDARQQVYFDARSLLREIAFANPLLKMDKILFLKRHDSVGVFHMCDQYYGCNAKPGGGLFVLHDAFGPNPRAVDLLADSVVENGRLAGKKLQGGTFLSPELSYDGRTILFAYSEAKAYAKYQGKEAYEWTPECSYHIFKVNADGSGLVQLTDGTTDDFDPCFLPNGRIAFVTERRGGYLRCGRNCPVYTLYSMEPDGSDVVCLSFHETHEWQPSVDNNGMIVYTRWDYVDRDTNVAHHIWSCYPDGRDPRSFHGNYPADRASRPWMEMSIRAIPGSNKYVATTGAHHGNAFGSLVLIDYRREDDGAMSQLTRLTPDVPFPESSAGKGNIRQLSIYGTAWPLSEDDYLCVYDRHVKNRGIYWLDRFGNKELIYRDQSISCLSPIPLCPRPMPRVIPERTTQTLAAKQAADGDRPATVAVMNVYDSDFQWPADTKIASLRIIQVLPKTTNPPDKPRIGIARQTNARSVLGSVPVEADGSAFFEAPVGKLIYFQALDPRGMAVQSMRSGTYVHPGERLTCQGCHEPKRSPPNSPQMLPLALRRSPSQIEPDAEGSNPFNYVRLVQPVLDRNCVGCHQEKKAIDLTGTIDGSRLFTRSYNNLADKYGFYFTVFNGSIKTGVHGGSRTIAGQFGARASALLKYMGPEHHGLKLSDEDYHRLTLWLDCNSEFLGAYENAEAQTRGELVLPSLE
;
A
#
# COMPACT_ATOMS: atom_id res chain seq x y z
N VAL A 1 -26.98 -17.73 11.70
CA VAL A 1 -27.66 -18.95 11.21
C VAL A 1 -29.15 -18.85 11.59
N TYR A 2 -30.03 -18.96 10.59
CA TYR A 2 -31.48 -18.84 10.78
C TYR A 2 -32.15 -20.16 10.46
N ALA A 3 -33.31 -20.40 11.06
CA ALA A 3 -34.06 -21.60 10.76
C ALA A 3 -34.57 -21.58 9.29
N VAL A 4 -34.57 -22.72 8.63
CA VAL A 4 -34.99 -22.81 7.22
C VAL A 4 -36.49 -22.52 7.09
N ASP A 5 -37.25 -22.86 8.10
CA ASP A 5 -38.70 -22.71 8.23
C ASP A 5 -39.14 -21.35 8.82
N ASP A 6 -38.21 -20.62 9.42
CA ASP A 6 -38.45 -19.25 9.94
C ASP A 6 -37.20 -18.39 9.77
N PRO A 7 -37.09 -17.58 8.70
CA PRO A 7 -35.93 -16.73 8.43
C PRO A 7 -35.74 -15.61 9.45
N LYS A 8 -36.65 -15.36 10.35
CA LYS A 8 -36.51 -14.39 11.44
C LYS A 8 -35.93 -15.00 12.71
N LYS A 9 -35.94 -16.33 12.82
CA LYS A 9 -35.41 -17.04 13.98
C LYS A 9 -33.92 -17.32 13.84
N ASN A 10 -33.11 -16.55 14.55
CA ASN A 10 -31.65 -16.76 14.60
C ASN A 10 -31.34 -17.95 15.53
N ILE A 11 -31.10 -19.11 14.96
CA ILE A 11 -30.81 -20.37 15.70
C ILE A 11 -29.35 -20.42 16.19
N ALA A 12 -28.50 -19.51 15.77
CA ALA A 12 -27.14 -19.39 16.29
C ALA A 12 -27.00 -18.36 17.44
N LEU A 13 -28.12 -17.70 17.82
CA LEU A 13 -28.11 -16.79 18.93
C LEU A 13 -27.70 -17.49 20.23
N GLY A 14 -26.63 -17.01 20.88
CA GLY A 14 -26.08 -17.64 22.10
C GLY A 14 -25.36 -18.99 21.89
N LYS A 15 -25.17 -19.43 20.62
CA LYS A 15 -24.41 -20.64 20.32
C LYS A 15 -23.05 -20.26 19.75
N PRO A 16 -22.00 -21.05 20.04
CA PRO A 16 -20.68 -20.81 19.47
C PRO A 16 -20.76 -20.94 17.95
N ALA A 17 -20.17 -19.96 17.26
CA ALA A 17 -20.04 -20.01 15.81
C ALA A 17 -18.78 -20.78 15.45
N ASP A 18 -18.98 -22.00 15.00
CA ASP A 18 -17.91 -22.82 14.50
C ASP A 18 -18.31 -23.37 13.12
N GLN A 19 -17.30 -23.60 12.28
CA GLN A 19 -17.54 -23.95 10.90
C GLN A 19 -18.21 -25.31 10.70
N LYS A 20 -18.05 -26.22 11.61
CA LYS A 20 -18.68 -27.57 11.51
C LYS A 20 -20.12 -27.55 11.90
N SER A 21 -20.53 -26.66 12.79
CA SER A 21 -21.97 -26.49 13.12
C SER A 21 -22.75 -25.88 11.96
N VAL A 22 -22.06 -25.36 10.94
CA VAL A 22 -22.67 -24.65 9.83
C VAL A 22 -22.78 -25.50 8.58
N ASN A 23 -22.09 -26.70 8.48
CA ASN A 23 -22.05 -27.26 7.15
C ASN A 23 -21.59 -28.71 6.96
N GLN A 24 -22.50 -29.51 6.39
CA GLN A 24 -22.18 -30.72 5.65
C GLN A 24 -21.27 -30.50 4.40
N TYR A 25 -20.90 -29.24 4.06
CA TYR A 25 -20.01 -28.84 2.97
C TYR A 25 -18.70 -28.24 3.46
N SER A 26 -18.41 -28.25 4.77
CA SER A 26 -17.08 -27.93 5.25
C SER A 26 -16.11 -28.99 4.75
N TYR A 27 -15.01 -28.57 4.14
CA TYR A 27 -13.97 -29.51 3.78
C TYR A 27 -13.53 -30.29 5.00
N PRO A 28 -13.36 -31.63 4.88
CA PRO A 28 -12.69 -32.39 5.93
C PRO A 28 -11.34 -31.72 6.25
N GLY A 29 -11.15 -31.31 7.47
CA GLY A 29 -9.92 -30.61 7.89
C GLY A 29 -10.07 -29.14 8.27
N THR A 30 -11.13 -28.46 7.89
CA THR A 30 -11.28 -27.01 8.18
C THR A 30 -11.51 -26.67 9.64
N LEU A 31 -12.03 -27.59 10.43
CA LEU A 31 -12.07 -27.42 11.90
C LEU A 31 -10.71 -27.57 12.55
N ASP A 32 -9.98 -28.53 12.03
CA ASP A 32 -8.67 -28.84 12.56
C ASP A 32 -7.67 -27.74 12.22
N GLU A 33 -7.84 -27.02 11.11
CA GLU A 33 -6.98 -25.87 10.79
C GLU A 33 -7.13 -24.71 11.78
N ASP A 34 -8.34 -24.37 12.19
CA ASP A 34 -8.54 -23.31 13.19
C ASP A 34 -8.02 -23.75 14.59
N VAL A 35 -8.20 -25.01 14.95
CA VAL A 35 -7.68 -25.58 16.19
C VAL A 35 -6.17 -25.81 16.12
N MET A 36 -5.67 -26.31 14.99
CA MET A 36 -4.23 -26.53 14.77
C MET A 36 -3.43 -25.22 14.73
N THR A 37 -3.98 -24.16 14.15
CA THR A 37 -3.31 -22.86 14.14
C THR A 37 -3.14 -22.30 15.55
N ALA A 38 -4.17 -22.44 16.38
CA ALA A 38 -4.10 -22.10 17.78
C ALA A 38 -3.10 -23.00 18.53
N ALA A 39 -3.12 -24.31 18.29
CA ALA A 39 -2.18 -25.26 18.88
C ALA A 39 -0.72 -25.01 18.44
N GLN A 40 -0.49 -24.63 17.19
CA GLN A 40 0.83 -24.25 16.69
C GLN A 40 1.37 -22.96 17.34
N GLN A 41 0.51 -21.98 17.55
CA GLN A 41 0.87 -20.76 18.27
C GLN A 41 1.11 -21.00 19.77
N PHE A 42 0.38 -21.97 20.32
CA PHE A 42 0.58 -22.49 21.68
C PHE A 42 1.58 -23.67 21.76
N ALA A 43 2.26 -24.01 20.66
CA ALA A 43 3.15 -25.18 20.57
C ALA A 43 4.35 -25.17 21.58
N LYS A 44 4.50 -24.16 22.39
CA LYS A 44 5.26 -24.23 23.63
C LYS A 44 4.65 -25.20 24.67
N SER A 45 3.41 -25.64 24.47
CA SER A 45 2.72 -26.61 25.34
C SER A 45 3.11 -28.08 25.11
N GLY A 46 3.85 -28.38 24.03
CA GLY A 46 4.34 -29.73 23.72
C GLY A 46 3.28 -30.75 23.29
N ARG A 47 2.04 -30.31 22.97
CA ARG A 47 0.98 -31.20 22.52
C ARG A 47 0.99 -31.35 20.99
N PRO A 48 0.85 -32.58 20.46
CA PRO A 48 0.75 -32.77 19.03
C PRO A 48 -0.57 -32.18 18.48
N PRO A 49 -0.58 -31.67 17.24
CA PRO A 49 -1.79 -31.20 16.61
C PRO A 49 -2.80 -32.34 16.41
N VAL A 50 -4.10 -32.01 16.50
CA VAL A 50 -5.18 -32.96 16.29
C VAL A 50 -5.32 -33.27 14.80
N ALA A 51 -5.46 -34.54 14.44
CA ALA A 51 -5.53 -34.97 13.05
C ALA A 51 -6.83 -34.53 12.36
N ALA A 52 -6.71 -34.13 11.10
CA ALA A 52 -7.84 -33.68 10.29
C ALA A 52 -8.88 -34.82 10.06
N GLY A 53 -10.17 -34.48 10.14
CA GLY A 53 -11.25 -35.37 9.77
C GLY A 53 -11.76 -36.32 10.85
N SER A 54 -11.29 -36.20 12.10
CA SER A 54 -11.67 -37.11 13.20
C SER A 54 -13.01 -36.83 13.89
N GLY A 55 -13.76 -35.83 13.47
CA GLY A 55 -15.01 -35.43 14.14
C GLY A 55 -14.79 -34.67 15.45
N PHE A 56 -15.78 -34.62 16.33
CA PHE A 56 -15.68 -34.02 17.66
C PHE A 56 -14.87 -34.95 18.58
N THR A 57 -13.56 -34.72 18.68
CA THR A 57 -12.70 -35.49 19.56
C THR A 57 -12.59 -34.83 20.94
N LEU A 58 -12.31 -35.67 21.99
CA LEU A 58 -12.03 -35.11 23.30
C LEU A 58 -10.79 -34.21 23.30
N ALA A 59 -9.80 -34.47 22.41
CA ALA A 59 -8.65 -33.62 22.21
C ALA A 59 -9.01 -32.20 21.69
N HIS A 60 -9.98 -32.09 20.78
CA HIS A 60 -10.53 -30.79 20.36
C HIS A 60 -11.13 -30.02 21.55
N SER A 61 -11.92 -30.69 22.35
CA SER A 61 -12.54 -30.08 23.52
C SER A 61 -11.49 -29.64 24.53
N ARG A 62 -10.43 -30.44 24.69
CA ARG A 62 -9.27 -30.09 25.55
C ARG A 62 -8.59 -28.82 25.07
N ASP A 63 -8.27 -28.73 23.78
CA ASP A 63 -7.65 -27.55 23.20
C ASP A 63 -8.50 -26.28 23.37
N VAL A 64 -9.83 -26.41 23.20
CA VAL A 64 -10.74 -25.27 23.41
C VAL A 64 -10.74 -24.82 24.89
N LEU A 65 -10.77 -25.77 25.85
CA LEU A 65 -10.73 -25.41 27.27
C LEU A 65 -9.41 -24.83 27.70
N ASP A 66 -8.29 -25.34 27.19
CA ASP A 66 -6.96 -24.81 27.48
C ASP A 66 -6.83 -23.35 26.97
N ARG A 67 -7.37 -23.07 25.77
CA ARG A 67 -7.45 -21.71 25.22
C ARG A 67 -8.37 -20.80 26.04
N ALA A 68 -9.52 -21.32 26.48
CA ALA A 68 -10.44 -20.58 27.32
C ALA A 68 -9.79 -20.17 28.65
N LYS A 69 -9.02 -21.09 29.24
CA LYS A 69 -8.27 -20.86 30.47
C LYS A 69 -7.17 -19.80 30.26
N ALA A 70 -6.36 -19.96 29.24
CA ALA A 70 -5.29 -18.99 28.92
C ALA A 70 -5.86 -17.60 28.64
N LEU A 71 -6.99 -17.51 27.93
CA LEU A 71 -7.66 -16.24 27.67
C LEU A 71 -8.20 -15.62 28.96
N ALA A 72 -8.86 -16.41 29.82
CA ALA A 72 -9.37 -15.93 31.10
C ALA A 72 -8.25 -15.38 32.00
N GLU A 73 -7.10 -16.06 32.07
CA GLU A 73 -5.92 -15.60 32.80
C GLU A 73 -5.40 -14.28 32.22
N ARG A 74 -5.30 -14.15 30.89
CA ARG A 74 -4.81 -12.94 30.21
C ARG A 74 -5.69 -11.72 30.50
N ILE A 75 -7.00 -11.88 30.45
CA ILE A 75 -7.94 -10.74 30.60
C ILE A 75 -8.30 -10.43 32.06
N ARG A 76 -7.97 -11.32 33.02
CA ARG A 76 -8.39 -11.24 34.43
C ARG A 76 -8.10 -9.90 35.11
N ALA A 77 -6.91 -9.32 34.85
CA ALA A 77 -6.49 -8.10 35.51
C ALA A 77 -7.35 -6.85 35.15
N GLY A 78 -7.96 -6.85 33.97
CA GLY A 78 -8.77 -5.72 33.48
C GLY A 78 -10.28 -6.00 33.39
N ALA A 79 -10.68 -7.27 33.47
CA ALA A 79 -12.08 -7.66 33.35
C ALA A 79 -12.88 -7.37 34.64
N ASP A 80 -14.18 -7.15 34.47
CA ASP A 80 -15.11 -7.14 35.60
C ASP A 80 -15.16 -8.56 36.21
N PRO A 81 -14.80 -8.73 37.50
CA PRO A 81 -14.81 -10.04 38.14
C PRO A 81 -16.17 -10.77 38.02
N LYS A 82 -17.27 -10.02 38.10
CA LYS A 82 -18.64 -10.58 37.98
C LYS A 82 -18.89 -11.22 36.60
N ARG A 83 -18.28 -10.72 35.55
CA ARG A 83 -18.41 -11.28 34.20
C ARG A 83 -17.58 -12.55 33.99
N LEU A 84 -16.57 -12.79 34.83
CA LEU A 84 -15.71 -13.98 34.75
C LEU A 84 -16.05 -15.05 35.80
N GLU A 85 -16.77 -14.74 36.88
CA GLU A 85 -17.08 -15.67 37.96
C GLU A 85 -17.82 -16.92 37.47
N ALA A 86 -18.95 -16.75 36.81
CA ALA A 86 -19.73 -17.86 36.26
C ALA A 86 -18.97 -18.63 35.15
N PRO A 87 -18.33 -18.00 34.18
CA PRO A 87 -17.51 -18.69 33.19
C PRO A 87 -16.35 -19.51 33.82
N LEU A 88 -15.67 -19.01 34.83
CA LEU A 88 -14.59 -19.75 35.51
C LEU A 88 -15.09 -20.97 36.29
N ALA A 89 -16.23 -20.85 36.95
CA ALA A 89 -16.88 -22.00 37.61
C ALA A 89 -17.27 -23.06 36.58
N ARG A 90 -17.81 -22.65 35.42
CA ARG A 90 -18.13 -23.58 34.31
C ARG A 90 -16.89 -24.22 33.71
N LEU A 91 -15.77 -23.48 33.60
CA LEU A 91 -14.49 -24.00 33.12
C LEU A 91 -14.06 -25.20 33.97
N ALA A 92 -14.04 -25.04 35.30
CA ALA A 92 -13.65 -26.10 36.23
C ALA A 92 -14.58 -27.33 36.08
N THR A 93 -15.87 -27.10 35.96
CA THR A 93 -16.84 -28.20 35.76
C THR A 93 -16.61 -28.95 34.46
N LEU A 94 -16.36 -28.25 33.36
CA LEU A 94 -16.11 -28.83 32.03
C LEU A 94 -14.77 -29.57 31.98
N GLU A 95 -13.73 -29.06 32.67
CA GLU A 95 -12.44 -29.76 32.80
C GLU A 95 -12.59 -31.11 33.50
N LEU A 96 -13.38 -31.18 34.59
CA LEU A 96 -13.68 -32.42 35.28
C LEU A 96 -14.46 -33.41 34.39
N ARG A 97 -15.54 -32.95 33.76
CA ARG A 97 -16.35 -33.76 32.82
C ARG A 97 -15.53 -34.32 31.66
N LEU A 98 -14.64 -33.48 31.06
CA LEU A 98 -13.76 -33.93 30.00
C LEU A 98 -12.77 -34.98 30.49
N ALA A 99 -12.18 -34.82 31.68
CA ALA A 99 -11.27 -35.78 32.28
C ALA A 99 -11.96 -37.14 32.55
N GLU A 100 -13.23 -37.14 33.00
CA GLU A 100 -14.02 -38.35 33.17
C GLU A 100 -14.23 -39.07 31.83
N LEU A 101 -14.59 -38.36 30.74
CA LEU A 101 -14.76 -38.93 29.42
C LEU A 101 -13.47 -39.49 28.83
N GLU A 102 -12.33 -38.80 29.06
CA GLU A 102 -11.00 -39.27 28.65
C GLU A 102 -10.62 -40.56 29.40
N LYS A 103 -10.87 -40.64 30.70
CA LYS A 103 -10.60 -41.80 31.53
C LYS A 103 -11.47 -43.04 31.17
N ALA A 104 -12.74 -42.79 30.78
CA ALA A 104 -13.67 -43.85 30.38
C ALA A 104 -13.24 -44.53 29.05
N GLY A 105 -12.40 -43.90 28.22
CA GLY A 105 -11.85 -44.47 26.99
C GLY A 105 -12.87 -44.68 25.86
N LYS A 106 -14.16 -44.61 26.14
CA LYS A 106 -15.27 -44.71 25.16
C LYS A 106 -16.31 -43.65 25.48
N ALA A 107 -16.30 -42.56 24.74
CA ALA A 107 -17.35 -41.54 24.74
C ALA A 107 -18.24 -41.69 23.50
N SER A 108 -19.55 -41.57 23.66
CA SER A 108 -20.49 -41.51 22.53
C SER A 108 -20.24 -40.23 21.72
N ASP A 109 -20.66 -40.25 20.47
CA ASP A 109 -20.61 -39.09 19.59
C ASP A 109 -21.35 -37.89 20.16
N ASP A 110 -22.54 -38.13 20.72
CA ASP A 110 -23.36 -37.10 21.38
C ASP A 110 -22.65 -36.50 22.58
N ALA A 111 -21.98 -37.29 23.41
CA ALA A 111 -21.25 -36.81 24.57
C ALA A 111 -20.04 -35.99 24.16
N ARG A 112 -19.29 -36.40 23.12
CA ARG A 112 -18.18 -35.64 22.55
C ARG A 112 -18.62 -34.31 21.95
N GLN A 113 -19.71 -34.36 21.17
CA GLN A 113 -20.27 -33.18 20.55
C GLN A 113 -20.76 -32.18 21.61
N GLN A 114 -21.46 -32.63 22.61
CA GLN A 114 -21.99 -31.78 23.67
C GLN A 114 -20.85 -31.08 24.45
N VAL A 115 -19.84 -31.82 24.87
CA VAL A 115 -18.72 -31.23 25.62
C VAL A 115 -17.93 -30.22 24.78
N TYR A 116 -17.83 -30.49 23.48
CA TYR A 116 -17.20 -29.55 22.56
C TYR A 116 -17.98 -28.24 22.45
N PHE A 117 -19.28 -28.29 22.25
CA PHE A 117 -20.11 -27.08 22.17
C PHE A 117 -20.20 -26.32 23.48
N ASP A 118 -20.22 -27.03 24.62
CA ASP A 118 -20.16 -26.39 25.92
C ASP A 118 -18.83 -25.63 26.11
N ALA A 119 -17.71 -26.25 25.69
CA ALA A 119 -16.38 -25.61 25.72
C ALA A 119 -16.30 -24.40 24.79
N ARG A 120 -16.84 -24.48 23.56
CA ARG A 120 -16.89 -23.36 22.62
C ARG A 120 -17.76 -22.22 23.13
N SER A 121 -18.94 -22.55 23.74
CA SER A 121 -19.78 -21.55 24.38
C SER A 121 -19.07 -20.82 25.49
N LEU A 122 -18.35 -21.55 26.32
CA LEU A 122 -17.56 -21.00 27.41
C LEU A 122 -16.43 -20.07 26.91
N LEU A 123 -15.67 -20.51 25.91
CA LEU A 123 -14.61 -19.69 25.31
C LEU A 123 -15.17 -18.36 24.77
N ARG A 124 -16.33 -18.40 24.10
CA ARG A 124 -17.02 -17.22 23.62
C ARG A 124 -17.44 -16.28 24.75
N GLU A 125 -18.01 -16.80 25.84
CA GLU A 125 -18.40 -16.01 27.00
C GLU A 125 -17.19 -15.31 27.63
N ILE A 126 -16.08 -16.03 27.77
CA ILE A 126 -14.81 -15.46 28.27
C ILE A 126 -14.27 -14.41 27.29
N ALA A 127 -14.29 -14.68 25.99
CA ALA A 127 -13.84 -13.73 24.96
C ALA A 127 -14.63 -12.41 25.03
N PHE A 128 -15.94 -12.49 25.19
CA PHE A 128 -16.79 -11.30 25.28
C PHE A 128 -16.81 -10.65 26.68
N ALA A 129 -16.17 -11.26 27.67
CA ALA A 129 -15.82 -10.59 28.92
C ALA A 129 -14.54 -9.76 28.86
N ASN A 130 -13.82 -9.76 27.71
CA ASN A 130 -12.61 -8.98 27.51
C ASN A 130 -12.90 -7.49 27.73
N PRO A 131 -12.12 -6.80 28.61
CA PRO A 131 -12.34 -5.39 28.92
C PRO A 131 -12.17 -4.45 27.74
N LEU A 132 -11.46 -4.86 26.68
CA LEU A 132 -11.33 -4.11 25.44
C LEU A 132 -12.61 -4.11 24.59
N LEU A 133 -13.56 -5.00 24.87
CA LEU A 133 -14.86 -5.11 24.18
C LEU A 133 -15.99 -4.39 24.96
N LYS A 134 -15.67 -3.28 25.63
CA LYS A 134 -16.69 -2.48 26.37
C LYS A 134 -17.56 -1.62 25.48
N MET A 135 -17.20 -1.46 24.17
CA MET A 135 -18.06 -0.74 23.24
C MET A 135 -19.34 -1.53 22.98
N ASP A 136 -20.49 -0.87 23.03
CA ASP A 136 -21.78 -1.46 22.74
C ASP A 136 -22.10 -1.53 21.24
N LYS A 137 -21.48 -0.63 20.47
CA LYS A 137 -21.81 -0.40 19.07
C LYS A 137 -20.57 -0.55 18.17
N ILE A 138 -20.79 -1.13 17.00
CA ILE A 138 -19.79 -1.22 15.93
C ILE A 138 -20.36 -0.58 14.66
N LEU A 139 -19.69 0.42 14.12
CA LEU A 139 -19.94 0.95 12.78
C LEU A 139 -19.34 -0.01 11.75
N PHE A 140 -20.06 -0.30 10.66
CA PHE A 140 -19.56 -1.14 9.59
C PHE A 140 -20.31 -0.92 8.29
N LEU A 141 -19.75 -1.43 7.19
CA LEU A 141 -20.41 -1.44 5.88
C LEU A 141 -21.01 -2.82 5.60
N LYS A 142 -22.14 -2.83 4.90
CA LYS A 142 -22.55 -3.96 4.06
C LYS A 142 -22.25 -3.61 2.60
N ARG A 143 -21.52 -4.47 1.89
CA ARG A 143 -21.11 -4.23 0.52
C ARG A 143 -20.86 -5.54 -0.23
N HIS A 144 -21.19 -5.54 -1.51
CA HIS A 144 -20.74 -6.58 -2.43
C HIS A 144 -19.30 -6.33 -2.87
N ASP A 145 -18.58 -7.39 -3.22
CA ASP A 145 -17.30 -7.25 -3.91
C ASP A 145 -17.53 -6.56 -5.27
N SER A 146 -16.57 -5.70 -5.68
CA SER A 146 -16.59 -5.05 -6.98
C SER A 146 -16.50 -6.08 -8.10
N VAL A 147 -16.98 -5.70 -9.29
CA VAL A 147 -16.96 -6.56 -10.48
C VAL A 147 -15.73 -6.26 -11.33
N GLY A 148 -15.37 -7.17 -12.23
CA GLY A 148 -14.26 -6.97 -13.16
C GLY A 148 -12.88 -6.85 -12.52
N VAL A 149 -12.71 -7.22 -11.25
CA VAL A 149 -11.46 -7.08 -10.52
C VAL A 149 -10.42 -8.05 -11.07
N PHE A 150 -9.48 -7.51 -11.84
CA PHE A 150 -8.27 -8.19 -12.27
C PHE A 150 -7.08 -7.77 -11.40
N HIS A 151 -6.93 -6.48 -11.16
CA HIS A 151 -5.94 -5.88 -10.27
C HIS A 151 -6.66 -5.30 -9.04
N MET A 152 -5.98 -5.24 -7.91
CA MET A 152 -6.61 -4.76 -6.68
C MET A 152 -7.12 -3.31 -6.78
N CYS A 153 -6.55 -2.48 -7.65
CA CYS A 153 -7.02 -1.10 -7.86
C CYS A 153 -8.46 -1.05 -8.41
N ASP A 154 -8.89 -2.07 -9.15
CA ASP A 154 -10.21 -2.09 -9.80
C ASP A 154 -11.37 -1.99 -8.80
N GLN A 155 -11.19 -2.42 -7.56
CA GLN A 155 -12.23 -2.39 -6.54
C GLN A 155 -12.54 -0.98 -5.99
N TYR A 156 -11.66 -0.01 -6.27
CA TYR A 156 -11.80 1.38 -5.81
C TYR A 156 -12.37 2.32 -6.88
N TYR A 157 -12.57 1.84 -8.10
CA TYR A 157 -13.30 2.61 -9.13
C TYR A 157 -14.79 2.39 -8.98
N GLY A 158 -15.55 3.47 -8.85
CA GLY A 158 -16.99 3.41 -8.69
C GLY A 158 -17.70 2.82 -9.90
N CYS A 159 -17.09 2.90 -11.10
CA CYS A 159 -17.59 2.26 -12.32
C CYS A 159 -17.60 0.72 -12.23
N ASN A 160 -16.79 0.11 -11.40
CA ASN A 160 -16.77 -1.33 -11.12
C ASN A 160 -17.61 -1.71 -9.90
N ALA A 161 -18.28 -0.75 -9.29
CA ALA A 161 -19.07 -0.99 -8.08
C ALA A 161 -20.33 -1.78 -8.37
N LYS A 162 -20.58 -2.81 -7.57
CA LYS A 162 -21.85 -3.56 -7.57
C LYS A 162 -22.80 -2.93 -6.56
N PRO A 163 -24.01 -2.49 -6.99
CA PRO A 163 -24.96 -1.84 -6.10
C PRO A 163 -25.45 -2.76 -5.00
N GLY A 164 -25.78 -2.17 -3.85
CA GLY A 164 -26.33 -2.84 -2.67
C GLY A 164 -25.50 -2.59 -1.41
N GLY A 165 -26.12 -2.81 -0.26
CA GLY A 165 -25.52 -2.58 1.05
C GLY A 165 -25.89 -1.24 1.64
N GLY A 166 -25.01 -0.69 2.50
CA GLY A 166 -25.26 0.52 3.26
C GLY A 166 -24.27 0.71 4.39
N LEU A 167 -24.45 1.80 5.14
CA LEU A 167 -23.71 2.12 6.35
C LEU A 167 -24.53 1.67 7.56
N PHE A 168 -23.99 0.79 8.39
CA PHE A 168 -24.73 0.16 9.47
C PHE A 168 -24.08 0.36 10.83
N VAL A 169 -24.93 0.37 11.87
CA VAL A 169 -24.50 0.28 13.27
C VAL A 169 -25.01 -1.04 13.85
N LEU A 170 -24.09 -1.85 14.36
CA LEU A 170 -24.40 -3.05 15.12
C LEU A 170 -24.57 -2.66 16.59
N HIS A 171 -25.79 -2.75 17.11
CA HIS A 171 -26.13 -2.58 18.52
C HIS A 171 -26.03 -3.91 19.26
N ASP A 172 -25.73 -3.86 20.56
CA ASP A 172 -25.57 -5.03 21.43
C ASP A 172 -24.55 -6.01 20.84
N ALA A 173 -23.44 -5.48 20.31
CA ALA A 173 -22.46 -6.22 19.50
C ALA A 173 -21.93 -7.46 20.22
N PHE A 174 -21.72 -7.41 21.52
CA PHE A 174 -21.21 -8.50 22.35
C PHE A 174 -22.24 -9.06 23.32
N GLY A 175 -23.48 -8.64 23.23
CA GLY A 175 -24.59 -9.09 24.03
C GLY A 175 -25.35 -10.25 23.39
N PRO A 176 -26.53 -10.60 23.98
CA PRO A 176 -27.31 -11.74 23.52
C PRO A 176 -28.09 -11.48 22.22
N ASN A 177 -28.33 -10.23 21.83
CA ASN A 177 -29.19 -9.86 20.71
C ASN A 177 -28.55 -8.85 19.75
N PRO A 178 -27.41 -9.14 19.10
CA PRO A 178 -26.77 -8.23 18.17
C PRO A 178 -27.70 -7.88 17.01
N ARG A 179 -27.92 -6.57 16.80
CA ARG A 179 -28.86 -6.02 15.81
C ARG A 179 -28.21 -4.96 14.95
N ALA A 180 -28.11 -5.23 13.65
CA ALA A 180 -27.64 -4.27 12.66
C ALA A 180 -28.77 -3.33 12.24
N VAL A 181 -28.54 -2.03 12.35
CA VAL A 181 -29.47 -0.96 11.96
C VAL A 181 -28.79 -0.14 10.86
N ASP A 182 -29.52 0.13 9.77
CA ASP A 182 -29.08 1.03 8.72
C ASP A 182 -29.07 2.46 9.27
N LEU A 183 -27.88 3.08 9.32
CA LEU A 183 -27.68 4.43 9.84
C LEU A 183 -28.36 5.50 8.98
N LEU A 184 -28.43 5.25 7.66
CA LEU A 184 -28.90 6.21 6.68
C LEU A 184 -30.37 5.97 6.25
N ALA A 185 -31.11 5.07 6.89
CA ALA A 185 -32.45 4.70 6.50
C ALA A 185 -33.40 5.90 6.35
N ASP A 186 -33.28 6.88 7.24
CA ASP A 186 -34.09 8.09 7.25
C ASP A 186 -33.33 9.37 6.82
N SER A 187 -32.03 9.24 6.54
CA SER A 187 -31.19 10.38 6.17
C SER A 187 -31.46 10.84 4.74
N VAL A 188 -31.48 12.16 4.56
CA VAL A 188 -31.61 12.84 3.27
C VAL A 188 -30.38 13.72 3.08
N VAL A 189 -29.81 13.73 1.89
CA VAL A 189 -28.65 14.56 1.56
C VAL A 189 -29.08 16.03 1.57
N GLU A 190 -28.38 16.88 2.35
CA GLU A 190 -28.76 18.27 2.57
C GLU A 190 -28.24 19.22 1.48
N ASN A 191 -27.19 18.83 0.73
CA ASN A 191 -26.52 19.68 -0.26
C ASN A 191 -26.03 18.92 -1.49
N GLY A 192 -25.39 19.63 -2.43
CA GLY A 192 -24.74 19.08 -3.62
C GLY A 192 -25.69 18.47 -4.64
N ARG A 193 -25.16 17.64 -5.54
CA ARG A 193 -25.89 17.01 -6.66
C ARG A 193 -27.02 16.10 -6.17
N LEU A 194 -26.85 15.47 -5.02
CA LEU A 194 -27.82 14.54 -4.45
C LEU A 194 -28.74 15.17 -3.40
N ALA A 195 -28.76 16.51 -3.28
CA ALA A 195 -29.65 17.22 -2.36
C ALA A 195 -31.12 16.75 -2.46
N GLY A 196 -31.79 16.51 -1.33
CA GLY A 196 -33.15 16.02 -1.26
C GLY A 196 -33.33 14.51 -1.52
N LYS A 197 -32.26 13.76 -1.81
CA LYS A 197 -32.31 12.31 -2.08
C LYS A 197 -31.81 11.51 -0.89
N LYS A 198 -32.30 10.27 -0.75
CA LYS A 198 -31.72 9.24 0.10
C LYS A 198 -30.64 8.48 -0.68
N LEU A 199 -29.55 8.08 -0.01
CA LEU A 199 -28.52 7.23 -0.60
C LEU A 199 -28.98 5.77 -0.61
N GLN A 200 -29.66 5.38 -1.68
CA GLN A 200 -30.22 4.04 -1.84
C GLN A 200 -29.79 3.42 -3.17
N GLY A 201 -29.59 2.08 -3.19
CA GLY A 201 -29.32 1.34 -4.41
C GLY A 201 -27.91 1.50 -4.99
N GLY A 202 -27.04 2.29 -4.38
CA GLY A 202 -25.64 2.45 -4.73
C GLY A 202 -24.71 1.55 -3.94
N THR A 203 -23.47 1.93 -3.79
CA THR A 203 -22.47 1.19 -3.00
C THR A 203 -21.68 2.14 -2.10
N PHE A 204 -21.19 1.60 -0.99
CA PHE A 204 -20.49 2.34 0.05
C PHE A 204 -19.07 1.83 0.22
N LEU A 205 -18.12 2.72 0.54
CA LEU A 205 -16.71 2.39 0.71
C LEU A 205 -16.10 3.21 1.85
N SER A 206 -15.08 2.64 2.51
CA SER A 206 -14.13 3.34 3.37
C SER A 206 -14.75 4.23 4.45
N PRO A 207 -15.52 3.69 5.41
CA PRO A 207 -16.03 4.47 6.52
C PRO A 207 -14.89 4.87 7.45
N GLU A 208 -14.96 6.08 7.99
CA GLU A 208 -14.03 6.59 9.00
C GLU A 208 -14.80 7.36 10.06
N LEU A 209 -14.43 7.18 11.34
CA LEU A 209 -15.07 7.82 12.49
C LEU A 209 -14.18 8.92 13.03
N SER A 210 -14.75 10.07 13.35
CA SER A 210 -14.04 11.17 14.02
C SER A 210 -13.51 10.74 15.39
N TYR A 211 -12.52 11.47 15.90
CA TYR A 211 -11.89 11.13 17.19
C TYR A 211 -12.86 11.26 18.38
N ASP A 212 -13.82 12.16 18.30
CA ASP A 212 -14.87 12.32 19.31
C ASP A 212 -16.05 11.33 19.17
N GLY A 213 -16.04 10.49 18.12
CA GLY A 213 -17.06 9.48 17.86
C GLY A 213 -18.40 10.02 17.34
N ARG A 214 -18.46 11.28 16.89
CA ARG A 214 -19.72 11.94 16.54
C ARG A 214 -19.98 12.08 15.06
N THR A 215 -18.94 12.07 14.24
CA THR A 215 -19.02 12.30 12.79
C THR A 215 -18.41 11.13 12.04
N ILE A 216 -19.06 10.74 10.95
CA ILE A 216 -18.63 9.63 10.08
C ILE A 216 -18.41 10.18 8.69
N LEU A 217 -17.28 9.83 8.08
CA LEU A 217 -16.99 10.00 6.67
C LEU A 217 -17.16 8.65 5.98
N PHE A 218 -17.56 8.66 4.71
CA PHE A 218 -17.60 7.48 3.85
C PHE A 218 -17.61 7.90 2.39
N ALA A 219 -17.27 6.99 1.48
CA ALA A 219 -17.45 7.20 0.06
C ALA A 219 -18.70 6.46 -0.44
N TYR A 220 -19.42 7.07 -1.39
CA TYR A 220 -20.62 6.52 -2.00
C TYR A 220 -20.59 6.72 -3.52
N SER A 221 -21.00 5.70 -4.28
CA SER A 221 -21.29 5.76 -5.71
C SER A 221 -22.71 5.28 -5.97
N GLU A 222 -23.40 5.93 -6.92
CA GLU A 222 -24.71 5.45 -7.38
C GLU A 222 -24.60 4.12 -8.16
N ALA A 223 -23.39 3.69 -8.52
CA ALA A 223 -23.07 2.44 -9.21
C ALA A 223 -23.85 2.25 -10.53
N LYS A 224 -24.10 3.31 -11.28
CA LYS A 224 -24.93 3.30 -12.51
C LYS A 224 -24.31 2.45 -13.62
N ALA A 225 -22.99 2.32 -13.69
CA ALA A 225 -22.32 1.50 -14.69
C ALA A 225 -22.65 0.02 -14.57
N TYR A 226 -22.91 -0.48 -13.36
CA TYR A 226 -23.24 -1.90 -13.13
C TYR A 226 -24.47 -2.36 -13.94
N ALA A 227 -25.52 -1.56 -13.98
CA ALA A 227 -26.73 -1.87 -14.74
C ALA A 227 -26.45 -1.98 -16.25
N LYS A 228 -25.54 -1.14 -16.78
CA LYS A 228 -25.16 -1.14 -18.21
C LYS A 228 -24.26 -2.33 -18.56
N TYR A 229 -23.29 -2.66 -17.70
CA TYR A 229 -22.25 -3.64 -18.00
C TYR A 229 -22.49 -5.01 -17.36
N GLN A 230 -23.51 -5.16 -16.51
CA GLN A 230 -23.95 -6.42 -15.90
C GLN A 230 -22.81 -7.21 -15.23
N GLY A 231 -21.97 -6.51 -14.48
CA GLY A 231 -20.88 -7.13 -13.74
C GLY A 231 -19.58 -7.34 -14.55
N LYS A 232 -19.50 -6.82 -15.76
CA LYS A 232 -18.24 -6.70 -16.49
C LYS A 232 -17.53 -5.39 -16.10
N GLU A 233 -16.22 -5.36 -16.25
CA GLU A 233 -15.41 -4.17 -16.10
C GLU A 233 -15.91 -3.04 -17.04
N ALA A 234 -16.16 -1.86 -16.48
CA ALA A 234 -16.87 -0.80 -17.18
C ALA A 234 -16.00 0.41 -17.57
N TYR A 235 -15.14 0.88 -16.72
CA TYR A 235 -14.30 2.10 -16.92
C TYR A 235 -15.07 3.29 -17.49
N GLU A 236 -16.09 3.73 -16.79
CA GLU A 236 -16.87 4.90 -17.13
C GLU A 236 -16.81 5.92 -15.99
N TRP A 237 -16.21 7.07 -16.24
CA TRP A 237 -16.06 8.16 -15.28
C TRP A 237 -17.13 9.22 -15.51
N THR A 238 -18.26 9.06 -14.82
CA THR A 238 -19.33 10.05 -14.71
C THR A 238 -19.65 10.29 -13.24
N PRO A 239 -20.32 11.39 -12.88
CA PRO A 239 -20.68 11.66 -11.48
C PRO A 239 -21.48 10.53 -10.81
N GLU A 240 -22.26 9.77 -11.57
CA GLU A 240 -23.05 8.65 -11.05
C GLU A 240 -22.25 7.35 -10.94
N CYS A 241 -21.14 7.25 -11.66
CA CYS A 241 -20.27 6.07 -11.68
C CYS A 241 -19.01 6.23 -10.83
N SER A 242 -18.74 7.43 -10.30
CA SER A 242 -17.59 7.70 -9.44
C SER A 242 -17.99 7.68 -7.97
N TYR A 243 -17.01 7.39 -7.10
CA TYR A 243 -17.18 7.55 -5.65
C TYR A 243 -17.04 9.02 -5.25
N HIS A 244 -17.90 9.46 -4.32
CA HIS A 244 -17.83 10.79 -3.72
C HIS A 244 -17.84 10.67 -2.21
N ILE A 245 -17.17 11.60 -1.52
CA ILE A 245 -17.09 11.61 -0.06
C ILE A 245 -18.30 12.30 0.51
N PHE A 246 -18.90 11.67 1.52
CA PHE A 246 -20.01 12.15 2.32
C PHE A 246 -19.63 12.21 3.80
N LYS A 247 -20.32 13.08 4.50
CA LYS A 247 -20.23 13.26 5.95
C LYS A 247 -21.60 13.14 6.57
N VAL A 248 -21.71 12.44 7.71
CA VAL A 248 -22.96 12.28 8.47
C VAL A 248 -22.66 12.22 9.96
N ASN A 249 -23.60 12.64 10.81
CA ASN A 249 -23.49 12.43 12.25
C ASN A 249 -23.71 10.95 12.62
N ALA A 250 -23.17 10.53 13.76
CA ALA A 250 -23.29 9.14 14.23
C ALA A 250 -24.73 8.71 14.58
N ASP A 251 -25.68 9.64 14.60
CA ASP A 251 -27.11 9.40 14.75
C ASP A 251 -27.87 9.39 13.40
N GLY A 252 -27.19 9.59 12.28
CA GLY A 252 -27.76 9.64 10.93
C GLY A 252 -28.20 11.02 10.46
N SER A 253 -28.15 12.06 11.30
CA SER A 253 -28.48 13.43 10.93
C SER A 253 -27.33 14.14 10.19
N GLY A 254 -27.61 15.25 9.51
CA GLY A 254 -26.60 16.11 8.90
C GLY A 254 -25.82 15.43 7.76
N LEU A 255 -26.53 14.70 6.90
CA LEU A 255 -25.92 14.02 5.75
C LEU A 255 -25.60 15.02 4.64
N VAL A 256 -24.32 15.30 4.43
CA VAL A 256 -23.83 16.25 3.42
C VAL A 256 -22.85 15.59 2.45
N GLN A 257 -22.91 16.01 1.18
CA GLN A 257 -21.96 15.63 0.14
C GLN A 257 -20.78 16.61 0.16
N LEU A 258 -19.55 16.11 0.30
CA LEU A 258 -18.33 16.94 0.35
C LEU A 258 -17.64 17.07 -1.00
N THR A 259 -17.71 16.01 -1.84
CA THR A 259 -17.08 16.02 -3.16
C THR A 259 -18.05 15.60 -4.26
N ASP A 260 -17.80 16.02 -5.49
CA ASP A 260 -18.58 15.69 -6.68
C ASP A 260 -17.70 15.76 -7.94
N GLY A 261 -18.22 15.34 -9.11
CA GLY A 261 -17.54 15.40 -10.38
C GLY A 261 -17.33 14.01 -11.00
N THR A 262 -16.39 13.93 -11.93
CA THR A 262 -16.10 12.70 -12.68
C THR A 262 -14.89 11.91 -12.18
N THR A 263 -14.30 12.31 -11.06
CA THR A 263 -13.18 11.62 -10.43
C THR A 263 -13.66 10.78 -9.25
N ASP A 264 -13.07 9.63 -9.05
CA ASP A 264 -13.27 8.85 -7.84
C ASP A 264 -12.58 9.53 -6.65
N ASP A 265 -13.33 9.76 -5.55
CA ASP A 265 -12.88 10.27 -4.26
C ASP A 265 -13.24 9.25 -3.19
N PHE A 266 -12.27 8.68 -2.51
CA PHE A 266 -12.49 7.61 -1.55
C PHE A 266 -11.41 7.57 -0.45
N ASP A 267 -11.50 6.61 0.45
CA ASP A 267 -10.59 6.43 1.60
C ASP A 267 -10.41 7.72 2.43
N PRO A 268 -11.50 8.40 2.87
CA PRO A 268 -11.36 9.59 3.70
C PRO A 268 -10.80 9.24 5.08
N CYS A 269 -10.01 10.17 5.64
CA CYS A 269 -9.37 10.04 6.95
C CYS A 269 -9.36 11.40 7.68
N PHE A 270 -9.89 11.45 8.91
CA PHE A 270 -9.78 12.65 9.73
C PHE A 270 -8.35 12.91 10.18
N LEU A 271 -7.83 14.09 9.91
CA LEU A 271 -6.54 14.55 10.40
C LEU A 271 -6.69 15.28 11.74
N PRO A 272 -5.70 15.22 12.65
CA PRO A 272 -5.76 15.92 13.94
C PRO A 272 -5.85 17.44 13.82
N ASN A 273 -5.40 18.04 12.70
CA ASN A 273 -5.52 19.48 12.43
C ASN A 273 -6.93 19.91 11.95
N GLY A 274 -7.86 18.97 11.84
CA GLY A 274 -9.24 19.21 11.44
C GLY A 274 -9.52 18.99 9.95
N ARG A 275 -8.50 18.93 9.10
CA ARG A 275 -8.68 18.61 7.66
C ARG A 275 -9.04 17.14 7.45
N ILE A 276 -9.46 16.81 6.25
CA ILE A 276 -9.77 15.44 5.80
C ILE A 276 -8.77 15.06 4.71
N ALA A 277 -7.93 14.05 4.98
CA ALA A 277 -7.15 13.41 3.92
C ALA A 277 -8.02 12.40 3.16
N PHE A 278 -7.77 12.22 1.86
CA PHE A 278 -8.49 11.26 1.03
C PHE A 278 -7.67 10.89 -0.22
N VAL A 279 -8.13 9.90 -0.95
CA VAL A 279 -7.52 9.45 -2.21
C VAL A 279 -8.39 9.91 -3.37
N THR A 280 -7.76 10.40 -4.45
CA THR A 280 -8.49 10.91 -5.63
C THR A 280 -7.66 10.86 -6.90
N GLU A 281 -8.35 10.84 -8.04
CA GLU A 281 -7.77 10.88 -9.40
C GLU A 281 -7.41 12.30 -9.89
N ARG A 282 -7.65 13.35 -9.09
CA ARG A 282 -7.53 14.77 -9.52
C ARG A 282 -6.16 15.17 -10.02
N ARG A 283 -5.09 14.47 -9.62
CA ARG A 283 -3.75 14.73 -10.13
C ARG A 283 -3.66 14.49 -11.63
N GLY A 284 -4.44 13.56 -12.15
CA GLY A 284 -4.37 13.11 -13.54
C GLY A 284 -3.29 12.04 -13.77
N GLY A 285 -3.19 11.58 -15.02
CA GLY A 285 -2.31 10.50 -15.44
C GLY A 285 -2.98 9.13 -15.40
N TYR A 286 -2.33 8.16 -16.05
CA TYR A 286 -2.82 6.79 -16.19
C TYR A 286 -1.84 5.77 -15.62
N LEU A 287 -2.37 4.63 -15.23
CA LEU A 287 -1.59 3.51 -14.78
C LEU A 287 -0.70 2.95 -15.90
N ARG A 288 0.54 2.60 -15.60
CA ARG A 288 1.49 1.99 -16.54
C ARG A 288 1.35 0.47 -16.65
N CYS A 289 0.56 -0.17 -15.79
CA CYS A 289 0.50 -1.62 -15.64
C CYS A 289 -0.90 -2.18 -15.91
N GLY A 290 -1.05 -2.86 -17.05
CA GLY A 290 -2.15 -3.78 -17.34
C GLY A 290 -3.58 -3.21 -17.43
N ARG A 291 -3.86 -1.99 -16.97
CA ARG A 291 -5.21 -1.40 -16.87
C ARG A 291 -5.29 -0.01 -17.49
N ASN A 292 -6.35 0.25 -18.26
CA ASN A 292 -6.63 1.57 -18.83
C ASN A 292 -7.38 2.45 -17.82
N CYS A 293 -6.76 2.76 -16.70
CA CYS A 293 -7.43 3.50 -15.63
C CYS A 293 -6.58 4.68 -15.16
N PRO A 294 -7.21 5.76 -14.66
CA PRO A 294 -6.51 6.88 -14.03
C PRO A 294 -5.74 6.43 -12.80
N VAL A 295 -4.73 7.21 -12.45
CA VAL A 295 -4.00 7.09 -11.19
C VAL A 295 -4.71 7.92 -10.12
N TYR A 296 -4.68 7.44 -8.88
CA TYR A 296 -5.19 8.17 -7.72
C TYR A 296 -4.14 8.25 -6.62
N THR A 297 -4.07 9.43 -5.98
CA THR A 297 -3.07 9.76 -4.96
C THR A 297 -3.71 10.52 -3.78
N LEU A 298 -2.91 10.79 -2.74
CA LEU A 298 -3.36 11.48 -1.55
C LEU A 298 -3.60 12.97 -1.77
N TYR A 299 -4.72 13.43 -1.26
CA TYR A 299 -5.14 14.83 -1.17
C TYR A 299 -5.65 15.15 0.24
N SER A 300 -5.85 16.42 0.54
CA SER A 300 -6.63 16.85 1.70
C SER A 300 -7.57 17.99 1.35
N MET A 301 -8.61 18.15 2.16
CA MET A 301 -9.60 19.21 2.05
C MET A 301 -10.03 19.72 3.43
N GLU A 302 -10.66 20.89 3.48
CA GLU A 302 -11.34 21.37 4.68
C GLU A 302 -12.56 20.49 5.03
N PRO A 303 -13.06 20.51 6.28
CA PRO A 303 -14.19 19.68 6.72
C PRO A 303 -15.51 19.92 5.98
N ASP A 304 -15.61 21.02 5.22
CA ASP A 304 -16.74 21.38 4.36
C ASP A 304 -16.56 20.99 2.90
N GLY A 305 -15.42 20.39 2.55
CA GLY A 305 -15.05 19.99 1.18
C GLY A 305 -14.29 21.05 0.38
N SER A 306 -14.05 22.24 0.94
CA SER A 306 -13.28 23.31 0.30
C SER A 306 -11.76 23.13 0.44
N ASP A 307 -11.00 24.02 -0.18
CA ASP A 307 -9.53 24.06 -0.14
C ASP A 307 -8.86 22.68 -0.37
N VAL A 308 -9.19 22.08 -1.50
CA VAL A 308 -8.64 20.78 -1.91
C VAL A 308 -7.20 20.95 -2.37
N VAL A 309 -6.24 20.30 -1.67
CA VAL A 309 -4.81 20.36 -1.97
C VAL A 309 -4.19 18.98 -2.18
N CYS A 310 -3.22 18.89 -3.09
CA CYS A 310 -2.50 17.66 -3.38
C CYS A 310 -1.45 17.40 -2.30
N LEU A 311 -1.52 16.25 -1.63
CA LEU A 311 -0.52 15.81 -0.65
C LEU A 311 0.55 14.90 -1.26
N SER A 312 0.27 14.28 -2.42
CA SER A 312 1.22 13.36 -3.05
C SER A 312 1.27 13.56 -4.55
N PHE A 313 2.48 13.81 -5.05
CA PHE A 313 2.80 13.89 -6.48
C PHE A 313 3.34 12.56 -7.03
N HIS A 314 3.04 11.45 -6.39
CA HIS A 314 3.45 10.13 -6.83
C HIS A 314 2.81 9.76 -8.18
N GLU A 315 3.46 8.87 -8.94
CA GLU A 315 3.10 8.55 -10.34
C GLU A 315 2.17 7.35 -10.49
N THR A 316 1.96 6.57 -9.43
CA THR A 316 1.01 5.46 -9.35
C THR A 316 0.07 5.59 -8.15
N HIS A 317 -0.63 4.49 -7.83
CA HIS A 317 -1.68 4.51 -6.81
C HIS A 317 -1.16 4.57 -5.39
N GLU A 318 -1.95 5.23 -4.54
CA GLU A 318 -1.87 5.22 -3.10
C GLU A 318 -3.23 4.85 -2.50
N TRP A 319 -3.26 4.24 -1.32
CA TRP A 319 -4.49 3.72 -0.71
C TRP A 319 -4.51 3.89 0.80
N GLN A 320 -5.74 3.99 1.31
CA GLN A 320 -6.14 3.78 2.69
C GLN A 320 -5.28 4.55 3.70
N PRO A 321 -5.21 5.89 3.59
CA PRO A 321 -4.57 6.70 4.60
C PRO A 321 -5.21 6.47 5.96
N SER A 322 -4.38 6.46 7.00
CA SER A 322 -4.78 6.51 8.39
C SER A 322 -3.79 7.37 9.17
N VAL A 323 -4.14 7.77 10.39
CA VAL A 323 -3.24 8.56 11.23
C VAL A 323 -2.63 7.68 12.29
N ASP A 324 -1.31 7.75 12.46
CA ASP A 324 -0.59 7.01 13.48
C ASP A 324 -0.63 7.73 14.85
N ASN A 325 -0.07 7.08 15.89
CA ASN A 325 -0.03 7.63 17.24
C ASN A 325 0.80 8.93 17.36
N ASN A 326 1.64 9.24 16.38
CA ASN A 326 2.45 10.46 16.33
C ASN A 326 1.79 11.59 15.53
N GLY A 327 0.65 11.34 14.90
CA GLY A 327 -0.06 12.30 14.07
C GLY A 327 0.38 12.34 12.60
N MET A 328 1.22 11.37 12.17
CA MET A 328 1.63 11.21 10.77
C MET A 328 0.55 10.49 9.98
N ILE A 329 0.44 10.80 8.68
CA ILE A 329 -0.34 9.99 7.74
C ILE A 329 0.47 8.75 7.39
N VAL A 330 -0.13 7.56 7.52
CA VAL A 330 0.43 6.29 7.06
C VAL A 330 -0.51 5.69 6.02
N TYR A 331 0.05 5.16 4.93
CA TYR A 331 -0.72 4.71 3.77
C TYR A 331 0.03 3.65 2.98
N THR A 332 -0.67 2.93 2.13
CA THR A 332 -0.05 2.03 1.15
C THR A 332 0.31 2.81 -0.10
N ARG A 333 1.54 2.70 -0.57
CA ARG A 333 1.99 3.27 -1.84
C ARG A 333 2.51 2.17 -2.76
N TRP A 334 2.06 2.20 -4.00
CA TRP A 334 2.65 1.40 -5.06
C TRP A 334 3.88 2.11 -5.61
N ASP A 335 5.04 1.73 -5.11
CA ASP A 335 6.30 2.32 -5.54
C ASP A 335 6.82 1.59 -6.78
N TYR A 336 6.69 2.24 -7.95
CA TYR A 336 6.91 1.64 -9.25
C TYR A 336 8.02 2.32 -10.07
N VAL A 337 8.90 3.09 -9.44
CA VAL A 337 10.06 3.71 -10.09
C VAL A 337 11.22 2.71 -10.09
N ASP A 338 11.54 2.14 -11.26
CA ASP A 338 12.61 1.15 -11.44
C ASP A 338 12.55 -0.04 -10.46
N ARG A 339 11.35 -0.39 -10.00
CA ARG A 339 11.06 -1.50 -9.08
C ARG A 339 10.11 -2.50 -9.71
N ASP A 340 10.04 -3.70 -9.13
CA ASP A 340 9.16 -4.77 -9.56
C ASP A 340 7.68 -4.36 -9.42
N THR A 341 6.94 -4.45 -10.50
CA THR A 341 5.53 -4.03 -10.60
C THR A 341 4.62 -4.66 -9.57
N ASN A 342 4.83 -5.94 -9.25
CA ASN A 342 3.83 -6.74 -8.54
C ASN A 342 4.07 -6.77 -7.02
N VAL A 343 5.22 -6.34 -6.53
CA VAL A 343 5.68 -6.64 -5.17
C VAL A 343 6.15 -5.41 -4.39
N ALA A 344 5.82 -4.22 -4.83
CA ALA A 344 6.22 -2.98 -4.19
C ALA A 344 5.01 -2.13 -3.75
N HIS A 345 4.07 -2.74 -3.03
CA HIS A 345 2.90 -2.10 -2.46
C HIS A 345 3.00 -2.12 -0.93
N HIS A 346 3.75 -1.19 -0.37
CA HIS A 346 4.15 -1.22 1.02
C HIS A 346 3.83 0.08 1.74
N ILE A 347 4.16 0.13 3.04
CA ILE A 347 3.80 1.24 3.91
C ILE A 347 4.74 2.42 3.73
N TRP A 348 4.14 3.57 3.50
CA TRP A 348 4.77 4.88 3.49
C TRP A 348 4.14 5.76 4.56
N SER A 349 4.85 6.81 4.95
CA SER A 349 4.31 7.87 5.80
C SER A 349 4.69 9.23 5.25
N CYS A 350 3.87 10.23 5.56
CA CYS A 350 4.17 11.64 5.35
C CYS A 350 3.57 12.48 6.49
N TYR A 351 4.00 13.72 6.60
CA TYR A 351 3.35 14.68 7.48
C TYR A 351 1.92 15.00 7.00
N PRO A 352 1.04 15.55 7.87
CA PRO A 352 -0.34 15.87 7.48
C PRO A 352 -0.48 16.85 6.32
N ASP A 353 0.55 17.63 6.03
CA ASP A 353 0.65 18.54 4.88
C ASP A 353 1.35 17.90 3.66
N GLY A 354 1.54 16.59 3.64
CA GLY A 354 2.12 15.83 2.53
C GLY A 354 3.64 15.82 2.45
N ARG A 355 4.32 16.71 3.18
CA ARG A 355 5.79 16.82 3.13
C ARG A 355 6.50 15.58 3.65
N ASP A 356 7.76 15.42 3.21
CA ASP A 356 8.71 14.38 3.64
C ASP A 356 8.14 12.95 3.52
N PRO A 357 7.70 12.51 2.33
CA PRO A 357 7.20 11.14 2.14
C PRO A 357 8.34 10.13 2.30
N ARG A 358 8.16 9.14 3.19
CA ARG A 358 9.16 8.12 3.49
C ARG A 358 8.58 6.72 3.54
N SER A 359 9.29 5.77 2.93
CA SER A 359 9.05 4.34 3.14
C SER A 359 9.72 3.91 4.45
N PHE A 360 8.98 3.29 5.35
CA PHE A 360 9.55 2.74 6.58
C PHE A 360 9.38 1.23 6.72
N HIS A 361 8.75 0.60 5.74
CA HIS A 361 8.51 -0.84 5.71
C HIS A 361 8.47 -1.37 4.28
N GLY A 362 8.80 -2.67 4.10
CA GLY A 362 8.56 -3.39 2.85
C GLY A 362 9.77 -3.55 1.93
N ASN A 363 10.98 -3.23 2.40
CA ASN A 363 12.20 -3.51 1.63
C ASN A 363 12.65 -4.97 1.77
N TYR A 364 11.77 -5.89 1.39
CA TYR A 364 11.87 -7.33 1.58
C TYR A 364 12.99 -8.01 0.78
N PRO A 365 13.27 -9.30 1.11
CA PRO A 365 14.19 -10.13 0.32
C PRO A 365 13.76 -10.26 -1.14
N ALA A 366 14.70 -10.61 -2.02
CA ALA A 366 14.43 -10.86 -3.43
C ALA A 366 13.50 -12.05 -3.66
N ASP A 367 13.49 -13.05 -2.77
CA ASP A 367 12.57 -14.18 -2.87
C ASP A 367 11.12 -13.74 -2.68
N ARG A 368 10.37 -13.84 -3.77
CA ARG A 368 8.98 -13.40 -3.85
C ARG A 368 8.00 -14.40 -3.26
N ALA A 369 8.40 -15.66 -3.09
CA ALA A 369 7.51 -16.73 -2.66
C ALA A 369 7.23 -16.70 -1.16
N SER A 370 8.16 -16.16 -0.38
CA SER A 370 8.12 -16.20 1.09
C SER A 370 7.63 -14.92 1.76
N ARG A 371 7.33 -13.87 1.00
CA ARG A 371 6.98 -12.55 1.51
C ARG A 371 5.65 -12.01 0.97
N PRO A 372 4.99 -11.09 1.65
CA PRO A 372 3.83 -10.41 1.07
C PRO A 372 4.22 -9.58 -0.14
N TRP A 373 3.29 -9.43 -1.08
CA TRP A 373 3.43 -8.51 -2.22
C TRP A 373 2.81 -7.16 -1.92
N MET A 374 1.86 -7.14 -0.99
CA MET A 374 1.13 -5.93 -0.59
C MET A 374 0.78 -5.97 0.89
N GLU A 375 0.81 -4.81 1.55
CA GLU A 375 0.13 -4.55 2.82
C GLU A 375 -0.89 -3.43 2.63
N MET A 376 -2.11 -3.68 3.09
CA MET A 376 -3.26 -2.80 2.92
C MET A 376 -3.98 -2.57 4.25
N SER A 377 -4.87 -1.59 4.32
CA SER A 377 -5.70 -1.30 5.50
C SER A 377 -4.89 -1.11 6.77
N ILE A 378 -3.84 -0.33 6.68
CA ILE A 378 -2.87 -0.12 7.75
C ILE A 378 -3.50 0.70 8.86
N ARG A 379 -3.36 0.22 10.11
CA ARG A 379 -3.79 0.93 11.32
C ARG A 379 -2.72 0.85 12.40
N ALA A 380 -2.38 2.01 12.97
CA ALA A 380 -1.52 2.07 14.15
C ALA A 380 -2.23 1.43 15.35
N ILE A 381 -1.50 0.65 16.13
CA ILE A 381 -2.02 0.04 17.34
C ILE A 381 -1.98 1.04 18.48
N PRO A 382 -3.10 1.27 19.21
CA PRO A 382 -3.15 2.24 20.29
C PRO A 382 -2.04 2.04 21.34
N GLY A 383 -1.27 3.08 21.60
CA GLY A 383 -0.20 3.08 22.60
C GLY A 383 1.02 2.22 22.24
N SER A 384 1.14 1.78 20.98
CA SER A 384 2.25 0.94 20.48
C SER A 384 2.99 1.61 19.33
N ASN A 385 4.23 1.13 19.08
CA ASN A 385 4.99 1.47 17.87
C ASN A 385 4.75 0.45 16.72
N LYS A 386 3.66 -0.30 16.78
CA LYS A 386 3.35 -1.32 15.79
C LYS A 386 2.10 -0.97 15.01
N TYR A 387 1.97 -1.61 13.86
CA TYR A 387 0.82 -1.48 12.97
C TYR A 387 0.23 -2.86 12.68
N VAL A 388 -1.07 -2.91 12.47
CA VAL A 388 -1.73 -4.06 11.84
C VAL A 388 -1.99 -3.75 10.38
N ALA A 389 -1.82 -4.74 9.50
CA ALA A 389 -2.14 -4.63 8.09
C ALA A 389 -2.72 -5.93 7.54
N THR A 390 -3.42 -5.81 6.41
CA THR A 390 -3.88 -6.95 5.61
C THR A 390 -2.89 -7.18 4.47
N THR A 391 -2.35 -8.39 4.38
CA THR A 391 -1.52 -8.77 3.22
C THR A 391 -2.43 -9.29 2.11
N GLY A 392 -2.57 -8.51 1.06
CA GLY A 392 -3.44 -8.81 -0.08
C GLY A 392 -2.70 -9.35 -1.29
N ALA A 393 -3.46 -9.73 -2.32
CA ALA A 393 -2.95 -10.08 -3.65
C ALA A 393 -2.87 -8.83 -4.53
N HIS A 394 -1.85 -8.76 -5.39
CA HIS A 394 -1.80 -7.77 -6.47
C HIS A 394 -2.92 -7.99 -7.50
N HIS A 395 -3.23 -9.27 -7.82
CA HIS A 395 -4.33 -9.65 -8.70
C HIS A 395 -5.51 -10.20 -7.89
N GLY A 396 -6.42 -9.34 -7.47
CA GLY A 396 -7.61 -9.71 -6.69
C GLY A 396 -8.07 -8.62 -5.75
N ASN A 397 -9.00 -8.96 -4.86
CA ASN A 397 -9.47 -8.05 -3.81
C ASN A 397 -8.41 -7.88 -2.71
N ALA A 398 -8.42 -6.75 -2.00
CA ALA A 398 -7.49 -6.42 -0.91
C ALA A 398 -7.80 -7.20 0.39
N PHE A 399 -7.89 -8.51 0.29
CA PHE A 399 -8.08 -9.45 1.40
C PHE A 399 -6.99 -10.52 1.36
N GLY A 400 -6.67 -11.10 2.51
CA GLY A 400 -5.63 -12.13 2.58
C GLY A 400 -5.40 -12.61 4.00
N SER A 401 -4.20 -12.39 4.55
CA SER A 401 -3.86 -12.67 5.94
C SER A 401 -3.54 -11.39 6.70
N LEU A 402 -3.61 -11.42 8.02
CA LEU A 402 -3.30 -10.28 8.87
C LEU A 402 -1.87 -10.40 9.40
N VAL A 403 -1.19 -9.26 9.45
CA VAL A 403 0.17 -9.13 9.96
C VAL A 403 0.29 -7.99 10.95
N LEU A 404 1.20 -8.17 11.91
CA LEU A 404 1.67 -7.15 12.81
C LEU A 404 3.04 -6.68 12.31
N ILE A 405 3.25 -5.37 12.23
CA ILE A 405 4.47 -4.76 11.72
C ILE A 405 5.11 -3.93 12.83
N ASP A 406 6.35 -4.24 13.19
CA ASP A 406 7.17 -3.47 14.15
C ASP A 406 8.28 -2.74 13.37
N TYR A 407 8.03 -1.49 13.00
CA TYR A 407 8.95 -0.71 12.18
C TYR A 407 10.28 -0.34 12.88
N ARG A 408 10.42 -0.59 14.18
CA ARG A 408 11.68 -0.41 14.92
C ARG A 408 12.72 -1.48 14.58
N ARG A 409 12.28 -2.57 13.94
CA ARG A 409 13.18 -3.64 13.49
C ARG A 409 13.69 -3.35 12.08
N GLU A 410 14.91 -3.83 11.82
CA GLU A 410 15.47 -3.79 10.47
C GLU A 410 14.75 -4.81 9.56
N ASP A 411 14.37 -4.36 8.36
CA ASP A 411 13.72 -5.20 7.36
C ASP A 411 14.43 -5.22 6.02
N ASP A 412 15.57 -4.54 5.91
CA ASP A 412 16.27 -4.41 4.65
C ASP A 412 16.84 -5.75 4.18
N GLY A 413 16.22 -6.28 3.13
CA GLY A 413 16.48 -7.64 2.68
C GLY A 413 16.02 -8.74 3.65
N ALA A 414 15.15 -8.44 4.63
CA ALA A 414 14.70 -9.37 5.65
C ALA A 414 13.18 -9.26 5.90
N MET A 415 12.64 -10.16 6.74
CA MET A 415 11.24 -10.21 7.17
C MET A 415 11.08 -9.91 8.66
N SER A 416 12.10 -9.33 9.30
CA SER A 416 12.19 -9.21 10.75
C SER A 416 11.16 -8.27 11.38
N GLN A 417 10.61 -7.33 10.63
CA GLN A 417 9.55 -6.43 11.11
C GLN A 417 8.20 -7.13 11.24
N LEU A 418 7.98 -8.23 10.52
CA LEU A 418 6.69 -8.80 10.29
C LEU A 418 6.41 -10.00 11.21
N THR A 419 5.25 -9.98 11.87
CA THR A 419 4.72 -11.11 12.62
C THR A 419 3.34 -11.46 12.07
N ARG A 420 3.11 -12.74 11.73
CA ARG A 420 1.81 -13.19 11.22
C ARG A 420 0.80 -13.33 12.36
N LEU A 421 -0.31 -12.62 12.26
CA LEU A 421 -1.45 -12.77 13.17
C LEU A 421 -2.33 -13.96 12.77
N THR A 422 -2.41 -14.26 11.48
CA THR A 422 -3.22 -15.35 10.92
C THR A 422 -2.33 -16.26 10.06
N PRO A 423 -1.44 -17.05 10.68
CA PRO A 423 -0.48 -17.92 9.97
C PRO A 423 -1.17 -19.10 9.24
N ASP A 424 -2.43 -19.39 9.55
CA ASP A 424 -3.29 -20.35 8.86
C ASP A 424 -3.59 -20.00 7.39
N VAL A 425 -3.42 -18.72 7.01
CA VAL A 425 -3.61 -18.26 5.64
C VAL A 425 -2.28 -17.84 5.04
N PRO A 426 -1.76 -18.51 4.01
CA PRO A 426 -0.54 -18.08 3.30
C PRO A 426 -0.68 -16.67 2.72
N PHE A 427 0.43 -16.02 2.43
CA PHE A 427 0.39 -14.74 1.71
C PHE A 427 -0.21 -14.97 0.32
N PRO A 428 -1.30 -14.28 -0.02
CA PRO A 428 -1.93 -14.42 -1.32
C PRO A 428 -0.93 -14.14 -2.46
N GLU A 429 -1.05 -14.88 -3.56
CA GLU A 429 -0.24 -14.75 -4.77
C GLU A 429 1.24 -15.15 -4.61
N SER A 430 1.90 -14.78 -3.51
CA SER A 430 3.31 -15.12 -3.29
C SER A 430 3.53 -16.59 -2.97
N SER A 431 2.74 -17.14 -2.04
CA SER A 431 2.93 -18.52 -1.53
C SER A 431 2.10 -19.58 -2.24
N ALA A 432 0.98 -19.19 -2.87
CA ALA A 432 -0.01 -20.13 -3.39
C ALA A 432 -0.08 -20.21 -4.91
N GLY A 433 0.64 -19.34 -5.61
CA GLY A 433 0.49 -19.21 -7.05
C GLY A 433 -0.85 -18.58 -7.47
N LYS A 434 -0.94 -18.15 -8.72
CA LYS A 434 -2.07 -17.36 -9.24
C LYS A 434 -3.44 -18.06 -9.19
N GLY A 435 -3.47 -19.39 -9.27
CA GLY A 435 -4.73 -20.14 -9.31
C GLY A 435 -5.56 -20.12 -8.02
N ASN A 436 -4.94 -19.83 -6.87
CA ASN A 436 -5.53 -19.93 -5.55
C ASN A 436 -5.78 -18.58 -4.86
N ILE A 437 -5.53 -17.45 -5.54
CA ILE A 437 -5.62 -16.10 -4.94
C ILE A 437 -7.00 -15.86 -4.31
N ARG A 438 -8.07 -16.16 -5.03
CA ARG A 438 -9.44 -15.95 -4.54
C ARG A 438 -9.72 -16.77 -3.27
N GLN A 439 -9.19 -17.96 -3.16
CA GLN A 439 -9.37 -18.83 -2.00
C GLN A 439 -8.62 -18.34 -0.76
N LEU A 440 -7.59 -17.52 -0.94
CA LEU A 440 -6.78 -16.93 0.12
C LEU A 440 -7.24 -15.53 0.55
N SER A 441 -8.25 -14.95 -0.09
CA SER A 441 -8.82 -13.64 0.25
C SER A 441 -9.75 -13.72 1.48
N ILE A 442 -9.23 -14.25 2.59
CA ILE A 442 -9.98 -14.73 3.75
C ILE A 442 -10.21 -13.64 4.79
N TYR A 443 -9.11 -12.98 5.24
CA TYR A 443 -9.16 -11.91 6.23
C TYR A 443 -9.02 -10.54 5.59
N GLY A 444 -9.52 -9.49 6.27
CA GLY A 444 -9.29 -8.11 5.86
C GLY A 444 -9.73 -7.08 6.90
N THR A 445 -9.43 -5.83 6.63
CA THR A 445 -9.83 -4.63 7.40
C THR A 445 -9.83 -4.85 8.92
N ALA A 446 -8.63 -5.07 9.48
CA ALA A 446 -8.49 -5.22 10.91
C ALA A 446 -8.50 -3.85 11.62
N TRP A 447 -9.27 -3.75 12.70
CA TRP A 447 -9.24 -2.63 13.62
C TRP A 447 -8.54 -3.06 14.91
N PRO A 448 -7.39 -2.47 15.28
CA PRO A 448 -6.66 -2.88 16.47
C PRO A 448 -7.30 -2.30 17.74
N LEU A 449 -7.50 -3.16 18.75
CA LEU A 449 -7.90 -2.77 20.09
C LEU A 449 -6.69 -2.71 21.04
N SER A 450 -5.70 -3.56 20.77
CA SER A 450 -4.40 -3.64 21.43
C SER A 450 -3.41 -4.38 20.51
N GLU A 451 -2.17 -4.65 20.98
CA GLU A 451 -1.25 -5.55 20.28
C GLU A 451 -1.73 -7.00 20.20
N ASP A 452 -2.68 -7.37 21.03
CA ASP A 452 -3.16 -8.73 21.17
C ASP A 452 -4.56 -8.95 20.64
N ASP A 453 -5.39 -7.90 20.49
CA ASP A 453 -6.83 -8.02 20.24
C ASP A 453 -7.27 -7.11 19.07
N TYR A 454 -8.10 -7.64 18.18
CA TYR A 454 -8.52 -7.00 16.95
C TYR A 454 -10.00 -7.25 16.65
N LEU A 455 -10.67 -6.27 16.05
CA LEU A 455 -11.84 -6.56 15.22
C LEU A 455 -11.34 -6.79 13.79
N CYS A 456 -11.90 -7.77 13.09
CA CYS A 456 -11.55 -8.02 11.70
C CYS A 456 -12.73 -8.58 10.91
N VAL A 457 -12.59 -8.63 9.60
CA VAL A 457 -13.53 -9.37 8.77
C VAL A 457 -12.91 -10.71 8.38
N TYR A 458 -13.76 -11.74 8.31
CA TYR A 458 -13.34 -13.10 8.00
C TYR A 458 -14.43 -13.89 7.29
N ASP A 459 -14.02 -14.65 6.28
CA ASP A 459 -14.81 -15.74 5.71
C ASP A 459 -13.89 -16.78 5.04
N ARG A 460 -13.85 -17.99 5.59
CA ARG A 460 -13.08 -19.11 5.03
C ARG A 460 -13.46 -19.44 3.58
N HIS A 461 -14.72 -19.25 3.24
CA HIS A 461 -15.26 -19.61 1.92
C HIS A 461 -15.24 -18.44 0.92
N VAL A 462 -14.82 -17.26 1.35
CA VAL A 462 -14.71 -16.04 0.52
C VAL A 462 -16.02 -15.72 -0.22
N LYS A 463 -17.15 -15.93 0.45
CA LYS A 463 -18.50 -15.68 -0.10
C LYS A 463 -19.17 -14.51 0.60
N ASN A 464 -19.11 -14.49 1.93
CA ASN A 464 -19.91 -13.61 2.75
C ASN A 464 -19.22 -13.31 4.08
N ARG A 465 -18.35 -12.31 4.08
CA ARG A 465 -17.50 -11.98 5.23
C ARG A 465 -18.33 -11.47 6.40
N GLY A 466 -18.03 -12.01 7.60
CA GLY A 466 -18.59 -11.54 8.87
C GLY A 466 -17.57 -10.72 9.66
N ILE A 467 -18.06 -10.07 10.71
CA ILE A 467 -17.26 -9.33 11.68
C ILE A 467 -16.89 -10.29 12.82
N TYR A 468 -15.60 -10.33 13.15
CA TYR A 468 -15.03 -11.19 14.18
C TYR A 468 -14.17 -10.39 15.16
N TRP A 469 -14.13 -10.86 16.40
CA TRP A 469 -13.01 -10.61 17.28
C TRP A 469 -11.94 -11.68 17.04
N LEU A 470 -10.70 -11.26 17.02
CA LEU A 470 -9.52 -12.11 16.85
C LEU A 470 -8.46 -11.68 17.87
N ASP A 471 -7.76 -12.65 18.48
CA ASP A 471 -6.54 -12.36 19.18
C ASP A 471 -5.30 -12.97 18.49
N ARG A 472 -4.12 -12.46 18.85
CA ARG A 472 -2.87 -12.97 18.27
C ARG A 472 -2.52 -14.40 18.68
N PHE A 473 -3.27 -14.98 19.61
CA PHE A 473 -3.08 -16.35 20.09
C PHE A 473 -3.95 -17.37 19.34
N GLY A 474 -4.68 -16.92 18.32
CA GLY A 474 -5.49 -17.73 17.44
C GLY A 474 -6.94 -17.92 17.89
N ASN A 475 -7.39 -17.24 18.96
CA ASN A 475 -8.81 -17.20 19.29
C ASN A 475 -9.55 -16.31 18.30
N LYS A 476 -10.72 -16.76 17.85
CA LYS A 476 -11.55 -16.07 16.87
C LYS A 476 -13.03 -16.33 17.16
N GLU A 477 -13.81 -15.26 17.38
CA GLU A 477 -15.22 -15.34 17.70
C GLU A 477 -16.06 -14.48 16.77
N LEU A 478 -17.09 -15.07 16.17
CA LEU A 478 -18.04 -14.33 15.32
C LEU A 478 -18.83 -13.34 16.16
N ILE A 479 -18.84 -12.08 15.75
CA ILE A 479 -19.68 -11.03 16.33
C ILE A 479 -20.98 -10.94 15.53
N TYR A 480 -20.88 -10.71 14.22
CA TYR A 480 -22.04 -10.56 13.35
C TYR A 480 -21.72 -11.00 11.91
N ARG A 481 -22.69 -11.60 11.25
CA ARG A 481 -22.65 -11.93 9.81
C ARG A 481 -24.03 -11.74 9.20
N ASP A 482 -24.09 -11.04 8.06
CA ASP A 482 -25.30 -11.04 7.23
C ASP A 482 -25.32 -12.27 6.32
N GLN A 483 -26.51 -12.78 5.98
CA GLN A 483 -26.62 -13.98 5.16
C GLN A 483 -26.39 -13.76 3.67
N SER A 484 -26.62 -12.54 3.22
CA SER A 484 -26.71 -12.22 1.78
C SER A 484 -25.57 -11.35 1.28
N ILE A 485 -24.89 -10.61 2.18
CA ILE A 485 -23.92 -9.59 1.81
C ILE A 485 -22.77 -9.52 2.84
N SER A 486 -21.57 -9.23 2.39
CA SER A 486 -20.39 -9.10 3.27
C SER A 486 -20.52 -7.88 4.20
N CYS A 487 -20.11 -8.08 5.46
CA CYS A 487 -19.93 -7.03 6.46
C CYS A 487 -18.46 -6.66 6.51
N LEU A 488 -18.13 -5.38 6.27
CA LEU A 488 -16.77 -4.91 6.06
C LEU A 488 -16.45 -3.73 6.96
N SER A 489 -15.15 -3.46 7.17
CA SER A 489 -14.62 -2.27 7.85
C SER A 489 -15.24 -2.02 9.23
N PRO A 490 -15.15 -2.96 10.19
CA PRO A 490 -15.69 -2.77 11.53
C PRO A 490 -14.88 -1.73 12.31
N ILE A 491 -15.59 -0.74 12.86
CA ILE A 491 -15.02 0.37 13.66
C ILE A 491 -15.79 0.44 14.98
N PRO A 492 -15.13 0.41 16.16
CA PRO A 492 -15.79 0.73 17.42
C PRO A 492 -16.44 2.11 17.36
N LEU A 493 -17.76 2.17 17.54
CA LEU A 493 -18.49 3.45 17.52
C LEU A 493 -18.40 4.13 18.89
N CYS A 494 -17.23 4.63 19.21
CA CYS A 494 -16.94 5.33 20.46
C CYS A 494 -15.78 6.33 20.26
N PRO A 495 -15.65 7.34 21.13
CA PRO A 495 -14.51 8.26 21.10
C PRO A 495 -13.18 7.51 21.24
N ARG A 496 -12.15 8.03 20.56
CA ARG A 496 -10.78 7.54 20.66
C ARG A 496 -9.79 8.69 20.88
N PRO A 497 -8.64 8.44 21.51
CA PRO A 497 -7.63 9.48 21.67
C PRO A 497 -7.23 10.09 20.32
N MET A 498 -7.25 11.40 20.24
CA MET A 498 -6.75 12.15 19.10
C MET A 498 -5.21 12.25 19.21
N PRO A 499 -4.46 11.88 18.18
CA PRO A 499 -3.01 12.13 18.13
C PRO A 499 -2.71 13.63 18.22
N ARG A 500 -1.44 13.96 18.50
CA ARG A 500 -1.04 15.36 18.54
C ARG A 500 -1.20 16.03 17.16
N VAL A 501 -1.59 17.30 17.18
CA VAL A 501 -1.60 18.14 15.99
C VAL A 501 -0.16 18.47 15.59
N ILE A 502 0.21 18.16 14.36
CA ILE A 502 1.48 18.56 13.77
C ILE A 502 1.24 19.83 12.96
N PRO A 503 1.96 20.94 13.26
CA PRO A 503 1.80 22.17 12.51
C PRO A 503 2.16 22.02 11.03
N GLU A 504 1.37 22.62 10.15
CA GLU A 504 1.68 22.76 8.73
C GLU A 504 2.95 23.61 8.55
N ARG A 505 3.80 23.22 7.62
CA ARG A 505 5.04 23.91 7.25
C ARG A 505 5.18 24.14 5.75
N THR A 506 4.21 23.71 4.98
CA THR A 506 4.09 24.01 3.55
C THR A 506 3.21 25.25 3.36
N THR A 507 3.23 25.84 2.17
CA THR A 507 2.40 27.00 1.83
C THR A 507 1.34 26.64 0.78
N GLN A 508 0.82 25.42 0.80
CA GLN A 508 -0.11 24.94 -0.23
C GLN A 508 -1.59 25.20 0.09
N THR A 509 -1.99 25.21 1.36
CA THR A 509 -3.36 25.54 1.76
C THR A 509 -3.62 27.05 1.65
N LEU A 510 -4.90 27.44 1.47
CA LEU A 510 -5.26 28.85 1.38
C LEU A 510 -4.81 29.63 2.63
N ALA A 511 -5.00 29.05 3.81
CA ALA A 511 -4.60 29.68 5.07
C ALA A 511 -3.07 29.84 5.17
N ALA A 512 -2.31 28.82 4.77
CA ALA A 512 -0.84 28.87 4.78
C ALA A 512 -0.27 29.85 3.74
N LYS A 513 -0.87 29.92 2.54
CA LYS A 513 -0.52 30.92 1.51
C LYS A 513 -0.74 32.34 2.00
N GLN A 514 -1.88 32.61 2.60
CA GLN A 514 -2.17 33.93 3.18
C GLN A 514 -1.19 34.32 4.29
N ALA A 515 -0.87 33.38 5.18
CA ALA A 515 0.08 33.61 6.27
C ALA A 515 1.52 33.83 5.78
N ALA A 516 1.89 33.27 4.61
CA ALA A 516 3.22 33.37 4.03
C ALA A 516 3.39 34.53 3.04
N ASP A 517 2.32 35.26 2.72
CA ASP A 517 2.27 36.29 1.66
C ASP A 517 2.63 35.71 0.28
N GLY A 518 2.11 34.50 -0.02
CA GLY A 518 2.26 33.79 -1.29
C GLY A 518 3.04 32.46 -1.20
N ASP A 519 3.31 31.90 -2.36
CA ASP A 519 4.09 30.66 -2.48
C ASP A 519 5.57 30.90 -2.19
N ARG A 520 6.18 29.98 -1.44
CA ARG A 520 7.62 30.00 -1.14
C ARG A 520 8.33 28.89 -1.92
N PRO A 521 9.59 29.10 -2.35
CA PRO A 521 10.39 28.03 -2.94
C PRO A 521 10.60 26.89 -1.94
N ALA A 522 10.68 25.68 -2.46
CA ALA A 522 11.10 24.54 -1.68
C ALA A 522 12.61 24.35 -1.75
N THR A 523 13.21 23.80 -0.71
CA THR A 523 14.62 23.49 -0.67
C THR A 523 14.88 22.06 -0.20
N VAL A 524 15.95 21.46 -0.74
CA VAL A 524 16.47 20.17 -0.29
C VAL A 524 17.90 20.36 0.21
N ALA A 525 18.17 19.87 1.41
CA ALA A 525 19.50 19.80 1.99
C ALA A 525 19.90 18.33 2.18
N VAL A 526 21.12 17.97 1.79
CA VAL A 526 21.76 16.70 2.13
C VAL A 526 22.92 17.03 3.04
N MET A 527 22.91 16.47 4.26
CA MET A 527 23.92 16.80 5.27
C MET A 527 25.29 16.23 4.92
N ASN A 528 25.33 14.99 4.43
CA ASN A 528 26.55 14.35 3.96
C ASN A 528 26.22 13.13 3.11
N VAL A 529 26.43 13.17 1.80
CA VAL A 529 26.13 12.05 0.87
C VAL A 529 26.85 10.76 1.25
N TYR A 530 27.96 10.83 1.98
CA TYR A 530 28.71 9.65 2.42
C TYR A 530 28.15 8.98 3.67
N ASP A 531 27.20 9.62 4.37
CA ASP A 531 26.48 8.98 5.47
C ASP A 531 25.45 8.02 4.89
N SER A 532 25.77 6.74 4.90
CA SER A 532 24.99 5.70 4.25
C SER A 532 25.12 4.36 4.99
N ASP A 533 24.10 3.52 4.90
CA ASP A 533 24.10 2.16 5.44
C ASP A 533 24.67 1.12 4.43
N PHE A 534 25.10 1.58 3.26
CA PHE A 534 25.82 0.78 2.29
C PHE A 534 27.27 1.26 2.14
N GLN A 535 28.12 0.40 1.63
CA GLN A 535 29.53 0.73 1.43
C GLN A 535 29.73 1.37 0.06
N TRP A 536 30.33 2.58 0.06
CA TRP A 536 30.83 3.21 -1.15
C TRP A 536 32.07 2.46 -1.70
N PRO A 537 32.27 2.40 -3.03
CA PRO A 537 33.54 1.94 -3.59
C PRO A 537 34.72 2.73 -3.01
N ALA A 538 35.87 2.07 -2.91
CA ALA A 538 37.10 2.74 -2.42
C ALA A 538 37.39 4.00 -3.25
N ASP A 539 37.90 5.05 -2.59
CA ASP A 539 38.28 6.32 -3.20
C ASP A 539 37.16 7.03 -3.97
N THR A 540 35.89 6.70 -3.65
CA THR A 540 34.73 7.37 -4.26
C THR A 540 34.69 8.83 -3.88
N LYS A 541 34.69 9.72 -4.88
CA LYS A 541 34.41 11.13 -4.74
C LYS A 541 33.08 11.44 -5.44
N ILE A 542 32.13 12.01 -4.72
CA ILE A 542 30.87 12.52 -5.26
C ILE A 542 31.05 14.02 -5.47
N ALA A 543 30.86 14.47 -6.70
CA ALA A 543 31.04 15.86 -7.10
C ALA A 543 29.71 16.62 -7.24
N SER A 544 28.63 15.90 -7.59
CA SER A 544 27.30 16.52 -7.77
C SER A 544 26.18 15.50 -7.55
N LEU A 545 24.96 16.03 -7.38
CA LEU A 545 23.71 15.25 -7.42
C LEU A 545 22.95 15.62 -8.70
N ARG A 546 22.57 14.62 -9.50
CA ARG A 546 21.65 14.77 -10.63
C ARG A 546 20.23 14.62 -10.13
N ILE A 547 19.35 15.52 -10.55
CA ILE A 547 17.93 15.55 -10.23
C ILE A 547 17.17 15.09 -11.47
N ILE A 548 16.43 13.99 -11.34
CA ILE A 548 15.63 13.40 -12.41
C ILE A 548 14.17 13.41 -12.00
N GLN A 549 13.31 13.95 -12.87
CA GLN A 549 11.86 13.90 -12.73
C GLN A 549 11.33 12.62 -13.37
N VAL A 550 10.44 11.95 -12.69
CA VAL A 550 9.59 10.89 -13.24
C VAL A 550 8.30 11.51 -13.76
N LEU A 551 8.01 11.32 -15.02
CA LEU A 551 6.83 11.91 -15.66
C LEU A 551 5.60 11.01 -15.51
N PRO A 552 4.43 11.59 -15.20
CA PRO A 552 3.18 10.85 -15.20
C PRO A 552 2.87 10.29 -16.58
N LYS A 553 2.23 9.12 -16.63
CA LYS A 553 1.76 8.56 -17.89
C LYS A 553 0.48 9.26 -18.33
N THR A 554 0.48 9.82 -19.54
CA THR A 554 -0.62 10.65 -20.06
C THR A 554 -1.44 9.98 -21.15
N THR A 555 -1.03 8.80 -21.60
CA THR A 555 -1.66 8.10 -22.73
C THR A 555 -2.10 6.68 -22.38
N ASN A 556 -3.12 6.18 -23.08
CA ASN A 556 -3.54 4.77 -23.09
C ASN A 556 -3.11 4.07 -24.39
N PRO A 557 -2.97 2.75 -24.41
CA PRO A 557 -3.04 1.80 -23.29
C PRO A 557 -1.78 1.78 -22.40
N PRO A 558 -1.78 1.01 -21.29
CA PRO A 558 -0.70 1.02 -20.27
C PRO A 558 0.73 0.81 -20.82
N ASP A 559 0.90 -0.06 -21.80
CA ASP A 559 2.22 -0.39 -22.36
C ASP A 559 2.61 0.50 -23.54
N LYS A 560 1.84 1.52 -23.89
CA LYS A 560 2.09 2.36 -25.08
C LYS A 560 2.08 3.86 -24.75
N PRO A 561 2.97 4.62 -25.37
CA PRO A 561 4.11 4.13 -26.14
C PRO A 561 5.10 3.40 -25.23
N ARG A 562 5.90 2.54 -25.83
CA ARG A 562 7.01 1.91 -25.14
C ARG A 562 8.15 2.93 -24.99
N ILE A 563 8.52 3.27 -23.77
CA ILE A 563 9.51 4.32 -23.49
C ILE A 563 10.93 3.87 -23.83
N GLY A 564 11.23 2.61 -23.62
CA GLY A 564 12.55 2.06 -23.88
C GLY A 564 12.55 0.54 -23.97
N ILE A 565 13.72 -0.08 -23.87
CA ILE A 565 13.90 -1.52 -23.92
C ILE A 565 13.23 -2.21 -22.73
N ALA A 566 13.29 -1.62 -21.56
CA ALA A 566 12.59 -2.11 -20.38
C ALA A 566 11.07 -1.93 -20.56
N ARG A 567 10.31 -3.00 -20.24
CA ARG A 567 8.84 -2.92 -20.26
C ARG A 567 8.35 -2.09 -19.08
N GLN A 568 7.32 -1.26 -19.31
CA GLN A 568 6.63 -0.48 -18.28
C GLN A 568 7.57 0.44 -17.48
N THR A 569 8.68 0.86 -18.07
CA THR A 569 9.55 1.89 -17.50
C THR A 569 8.88 3.27 -17.53
N ASN A 570 9.35 4.19 -16.70
CA ASN A 570 8.87 5.56 -16.66
C ASN A 570 9.51 6.40 -17.77
N ALA A 571 8.72 7.31 -18.37
CA ALA A 571 9.29 8.47 -19.03
C ALA A 571 9.90 9.40 -17.98
N ARG A 572 11.00 10.06 -18.31
CA ARG A 572 11.73 10.91 -17.38
C ARG A 572 12.35 12.15 -18.03
N SER A 573 12.63 13.13 -17.20
CA SER A 573 13.34 14.35 -17.57
C SER A 573 14.53 14.57 -16.63
N VAL A 574 15.70 14.78 -17.16
CA VAL A 574 16.88 15.17 -16.38
C VAL A 574 16.81 16.68 -16.15
N LEU A 575 16.39 17.09 -14.97
CA LEU A 575 16.24 18.52 -14.65
C LEU A 575 17.59 19.24 -14.57
N GLY A 576 18.65 18.51 -14.26
CA GLY A 576 20.00 19.02 -14.17
C GLY A 576 20.75 18.46 -12.96
N SER A 577 21.79 19.16 -12.54
CA SER A 577 22.61 18.79 -11.40
C SER A 577 22.92 19.97 -10.47
N VAL A 578 23.31 19.62 -9.23
CA VAL A 578 23.74 20.57 -8.19
C VAL A 578 25.04 20.09 -7.57
N PRO A 579 25.92 20.98 -7.12
CA PRO A 579 27.21 20.62 -6.56
C PRO A 579 27.08 19.96 -5.20
N VAL A 580 28.00 19.04 -4.91
CA VAL A 580 28.26 18.47 -3.58
C VAL A 580 29.55 19.07 -3.07
N GLU A 581 29.50 19.63 -1.85
CA GLU A 581 30.67 20.27 -1.21
C GLU A 581 31.70 19.23 -0.74
N ALA A 582 32.88 19.72 -0.37
CA ALA A 582 34.01 18.89 0.05
C ALA A 582 33.69 18.01 1.30
N ASP A 583 32.74 18.44 2.15
CA ASP A 583 32.26 17.70 3.31
C ASP A 583 31.13 16.71 2.97
N GLY A 584 30.78 16.58 1.69
CA GLY A 584 29.68 15.73 1.23
C GLY A 584 28.30 16.37 1.32
N SER A 585 28.19 17.63 1.74
CA SER A 585 26.90 18.32 1.84
C SER A 585 26.43 18.90 0.51
N ALA A 586 25.10 18.99 0.33
CA ALA A 586 24.46 19.69 -0.78
C ALA A 586 23.26 20.50 -0.28
N PHE A 587 22.97 21.65 -0.92
CA PHE A 587 21.78 22.46 -0.60
C PHE A 587 21.32 23.19 -1.85
N PHE A 588 20.06 23.03 -2.23
CA PHE A 588 19.53 23.56 -3.49
C PHE A 588 18.03 23.85 -3.43
N GLU A 589 17.57 24.72 -4.33
CA GLU A 589 16.15 24.90 -4.60
C GLU A 589 15.62 23.71 -5.40
N ALA A 590 14.53 23.11 -4.93
CA ALA A 590 13.95 21.95 -5.54
C ALA A 590 12.65 22.29 -6.29
N PRO A 591 12.35 21.63 -7.41
CA PRO A 591 11.12 21.84 -8.14
C PRO A 591 9.93 21.32 -7.34
N VAL A 592 8.93 22.18 -7.13
CA VAL A 592 7.71 21.88 -6.39
C VAL A 592 6.76 21.03 -7.23
N GLY A 593 6.09 20.08 -6.61
CA GLY A 593 5.01 19.31 -7.22
C GLY A 593 5.45 18.28 -8.26
N LYS A 594 6.73 17.99 -8.34
CA LYS A 594 7.31 17.01 -9.26
C LYS A 594 7.83 15.81 -8.51
N LEU A 595 7.53 14.60 -9.02
CA LEU A 595 8.15 13.38 -8.51
C LEU A 595 9.59 13.32 -9.00
N ILE A 596 10.55 13.41 -8.09
CA ILE A 596 11.97 13.44 -8.40
C ILE A 596 12.75 12.34 -7.67
N TYR A 597 13.89 11.97 -8.21
CA TYR A 597 14.87 11.13 -7.55
C TYR A 597 16.30 11.60 -7.85
N PHE A 598 17.26 11.16 -7.05
CA PHE A 598 18.63 11.63 -7.11
C PHE A 598 19.59 10.53 -7.54
N GLN A 599 20.63 10.95 -8.29
CA GLN A 599 21.82 10.15 -8.58
C GLN A 599 23.05 10.89 -8.05
N ALA A 600 23.89 10.17 -7.29
CA ALA A 600 25.18 10.67 -6.84
C ALA A 600 26.22 10.46 -7.93
N LEU A 601 26.84 11.56 -8.42
CA LEU A 601 27.74 11.58 -9.57
C LEU A 601 29.19 11.75 -9.15
N ASP A 602 30.08 11.04 -9.86
CA ASP A 602 31.52 11.26 -9.75
C ASP A 602 31.96 12.54 -10.51
N PRO A 603 33.26 12.96 -10.43
CA PRO A 603 33.76 14.14 -11.13
C PRO A 603 33.65 14.08 -12.66
N ARG A 604 33.41 12.90 -13.25
CA ARG A 604 33.15 12.74 -14.69
C ARG A 604 31.67 12.75 -15.05
N GLY A 605 30.79 12.98 -14.08
CA GLY A 605 29.34 13.03 -14.27
C GLY A 605 28.66 11.65 -14.39
N MET A 606 29.37 10.54 -14.10
CA MET A 606 28.76 9.20 -14.07
C MET A 606 28.13 8.92 -12.73
N ALA A 607 26.97 8.29 -12.76
CA ALA A 607 26.30 7.87 -11.55
C ALA A 607 27.06 6.75 -10.83
N VAL A 608 27.31 6.94 -9.55
CA VAL A 608 27.88 5.95 -8.64
C VAL A 608 26.77 5.23 -7.89
N GLN A 609 25.69 5.95 -7.53
CA GLN A 609 24.52 5.43 -6.84
C GLN A 609 23.27 6.14 -7.34
N SER A 610 22.14 5.44 -7.31
CA SER A 610 20.84 5.95 -7.74
C SER A 610 19.72 5.52 -6.78
N MET A 611 18.81 6.42 -6.51
CA MET A 611 17.52 6.06 -5.91
C MET A 611 16.71 5.20 -6.90
N ARG A 612 15.85 4.35 -6.35
CA ARG A 612 14.87 3.52 -7.09
C ARG A 612 13.44 3.75 -6.58
N SER A 613 13.22 4.86 -5.95
CA SER A 613 11.91 5.41 -5.59
C SER A 613 11.96 6.92 -5.70
N GLY A 614 10.81 7.55 -5.83
CA GLY A 614 10.74 9.00 -5.95
C GLY A 614 10.31 9.67 -4.65
N THR A 615 10.77 10.90 -4.49
CA THR A 615 10.29 11.87 -3.50
C THR A 615 9.76 13.11 -4.22
N TYR A 616 9.15 14.02 -3.51
CA TYR A 616 8.65 15.30 -4.00
C TYR A 616 8.69 16.32 -2.86
N VAL A 617 8.59 17.58 -3.20
CA VAL A 617 8.50 18.67 -2.22
C VAL A 617 7.32 19.59 -2.54
N HIS A 618 6.79 20.20 -1.51
CA HIS A 618 5.66 21.14 -1.57
C HIS A 618 6.14 22.58 -1.48
N PRO A 619 5.31 23.56 -1.88
CA PRO A 619 5.67 24.98 -1.71
C PRO A 619 6.06 25.28 -0.26
N GLY A 620 7.20 25.93 -0.06
CA GLY A 620 7.73 26.31 1.25
C GLY A 620 8.40 25.19 2.04
N GLU A 621 8.40 23.96 1.54
CA GLU A 621 8.99 22.80 2.22
C GLU A 621 10.54 22.94 2.29
N ARG A 622 11.08 22.53 3.43
CA ARG A 622 12.52 22.38 3.65
C ARG A 622 12.79 20.92 3.97
N LEU A 623 13.07 20.13 2.93
CA LEU A 623 13.40 18.72 3.08
C LEU A 623 14.87 18.58 3.47
N THR A 624 15.17 17.79 4.48
CA THR A 624 16.53 17.48 4.89
C THR A 624 16.77 15.99 4.87
N CYS A 625 17.74 15.55 4.07
CA CYS A 625 18.26 14.19 4.06
C CYS A 625 19.56 14.14 4.86
N GLN A 626 19.72 13.15 5.74
CA GLN A 626 20.97 12.96 6.48
C GLN A 626 22.09 12.57 5.52
N GLY A 627 21.81 11.60 4.62
CA GLY A 627 22.75 11.12 3.62
C GLY A 627 22.08 10.33 2.51
N CYS A 628 22.86 9.49 1.84
CA CYS A 628 22.37 8.56 0.82
C CYS A 628 21.99 7.22 1.46
N HIS A 629 20.70 6.98 1.67
CA HIS A 629 20.15 5.77 2.31
C HIS A 629 20.56 5.63 3.79
N GLU A 630 19.96 6.43 4.61
CA GLU A 630 20.23 6.54 6.04
C GLU A 630 19.82 5.26 6.80
N PRO A 631 20.58 4.87 7.84
CA PRO A 631 20.17 3.79 8.73
C PRO A 631 18.95 4.20 9.54
N LYS A 632 17.88 3.44 9.47
CA LYS A 632 16.60 3.74 10.15
C LYS A 632 16.67 3.62 11.68
N ARG A 633 17.70 2.98 12.23
CA ARG A 633 17.85 2.65 13.67
C ARG A 633 18.72 3.60 14.43
N SER A 634 19.55 4.34 13.76
CA SER A 634 20.47 5.25 14.40
C SER A 634 19.92 6.65 14.39
N PRO A 635 20.03 7.42 15.47
CA PRO A 635 19.77 8.85 15.39
C PRO A 635 20.72 9.47 14.36
N PRO A 636 20.30 10.53 13.68
CA PRO A 636 21.18 11.25 12.76
C PRO A 636 22.49 11.66 13.45
N ASN A 637 23.59 11.51 12.74
CA ASN A 637 24.85 12.08 13.21
C ASN A 637 24.69 13.59 13.30
N SER A 638 24.87 14.16 14.49
CA SER A 638 24.88 15.61 14.62
C SER A 638 26.20 16.13 14.09
N PRO A 639 26.21 16.93 13.01
CA PRO A 639 27.44 17.53 12.53
C PRO A 639 28.01 18.45 13.61
N GLN A 640 29.31 18.33 13.88
CA GLN A 640 29.99 19.19 14.83
C GLN A 640 30.02 20.67 14.37
N MET A 641 29.88 20.89 13.06
CA MET A 641 29.81 22.21 12.45
C MET A 641 28.69 22.24 11.40
N LEU A 642 28.17 23.44 11.15
CA LEU A 642 27.20 23.63 10.07
C LEU A 642 27.82 23.16 8.75
N PRO A 643 27.14 22.24 7.99
CA PRO A 643 27.62 21.78 6.69
C PRO A 643 27.98 22.94 5.72
N LEU A 644 28.99 22.74 4.89
CA LEU A 644 29.48 23.77 3.97
C LEU A 644 28.37 24.30 3.05
N ALA A 645 27.56 23.42 2.50
CA ALA A 645 26.45 23.81 1.63
C ALA A 645 25.41 24.72 2.32
N LEU A 646 25.18 24.55 3.62
CA LEU A 646 24.22 25.37 4.38
C LEU A 646 24.78 26.74 4.82
N ARG A 647 26.06 27.04 4.52
CA ARG A 647 26.69 28.35 4.80
C ARG A 647 26.49 29.36 3.67
N ARG A 648 25.87 28.95 2.59
CA ARG A 648 25.58 29.78 1.41
C ARG A 648 24.10 29.66 1.03
N SER A 649 23.64 30.47 0.10
CA SER A 649 22.31 30.33 -0.51
C SER A 649 22.18 28.98 -1.23
N PRO A 650 20.95 28.45 -1.36
CA PRO A 650 20.74 27.22 -2.10
C PRO A 650 21.20 27.35 -3.55
N SER A 651 21.77 26.28 -4.10
CA SER A 651 22.15 26.24 -5.52
C SER A 651 20.87 26.19 -6.38
N GLN A 652 20.99 26.80 -7.57
CA GLN A 652 20.04 26.53 -8.65
C GLN A 652 20.43 25.22 -9.35
N ILE A 653 19.47 24.54 -9.94
CA ILE A 653 19.71 23.33 -10.73
C ILE A 653 20.32 23.78 -12.07
N GLU A 654 21.52 23.33 -12.39
CA GLU A 654 22.18 23.58 -13.67
C GLU A 654 21.68 22.56 -14.70
N PRO A 655 21.07 22.98 -15.82
CA PRO A 655 20.58 22.07 -16.86
C PRO A 655 21.69 21.14 -17.38
N ASP A 656 21.31 19.92 -17.76
CA ASP A 656 22.20 18.93 -18.36
C ASP A 656 22.21 19.04 -19.92
N ALA A 657 22.83 18.09 -20.60
CA ALA A 657 23.00 18.06 -22.05
C ALA A 657 21.68 18.18 -22.81
N GLU A 658 21.70 18.81 -23.99
CA GLU A 658 20.55 18.89 -24.87
C GLU A 658 20.02 17.48 -25.19
N GLY A 659 18.66 17.32 -25.16
CA GLY A 659 18.00 16.04 -25.35
C GLY A 659 17.82 15.23 -24.05
N SER A 660 18.22 15.75 -22.90
CA SER A 660 18.03 15.13 -21.61
C SER A 660 16.73 15.57 -20.88
N ASN A 661 16.14 16.70 -21.30
CA ASN A 661 14.93 17.27 -20.67
C ASN A 661 13.91 17.77 -21.72
N PRO A 662 12.81 17.08 -21.97
CA PRO A 662 12.58 15.68 -21.67
C PRO A 662 13.60 14.77 -22.34
N PHE A 663 13.83 13.60 -21.75
CA PHE A 663 14.83 12.67 -22.27
C PHE A 663 14.47 12.20 -23.70
N ASN A 664 15.42 12.21 -24.64
CA ASN A 664 15.21 11.71 -26.00
C ASN A 664 16.52 11.16 -26.56
N TYR A 665 16.55 9.86 -26.84
CA TYR A 665 17.73 9.17 -27.39
C TYR A 665 18.21 9.77 -28.71
N VAL A 666 17.30 10.14 -29.60
CA VAL A 666 17.64 10.68 -30.93
C VAL A 666 18.30 12.05 -30.85
N ARG A 667 17.96 12.85 -29.84
CA ARG A 667 18.58 14.16 -29.57
C ARG A 667 19.82 14.06 -28.72
N LEU A 668 19.86 13.11 -27.77
CA LEU A 668 20.96 13.00 -26.81
C LEU A 668 22.12 12.14 -27.34
N VAL A 669 21.80 10.94 -27.88
CA VAL A 669 22.78 9.89 -28.16
C VAL A 669 23.11 9.82 -29.65
N GLN A 670 22.10 9.88 -30.52
CA GLN A 670 22.32 9.68 -31.97
C GLN A 670 23.35 10.66 -32.57
N PRO A 671 23.36 11.96 -32.22
CA PRO A 671 24.39 12.88 -32.72
C PRO A 671 25.83 12.49 -32.37
N VAL A 672 26.02 11.85 -31.21
CA VAL A 672 27.35 11.33 -30.81
C VAL A 672 27.76 10.16 -31.69
N LEU A 673 26.81 9.24 -31.94
CA LEU A 673 27.05 8.08 -32.81
C LEU A 673 27.33 8.48 -34.25
N ASP A 674 26.60 9.44 -34.78
CA ASP A 674 26.75 9.96 -36.14
C ASP A 674 28.14 10.58 -36.35
N ARG A 675 28.62 11.36 -35.36
CA ARG A 675 29.94 11.99 -35.43
C ARG A 675 31.09 11.01 -35.28
N ASN A 676 30.97 10.03 -34.38
CA ASN A 676 32.14 9.30 -33.91
C ASN A 676 32.14 7.80 -34.31
N CYS A 677 30.97 7.23 -34.65
CA CYS A 677 30.83 5.76 -34.72
C CYS A 677 30.32 5.29 -36.08
N VAL A 678 29.27 5.94 -36.64
CA VAL A 678 28.53 5.48 -37.82
C VAL A 678 29.41 5.29 -39.03
N GLY A 679 30.28 6.25 -39.34
CA GLY A 679 31.17 6.19 -40.51
C GLY A 679 32.03 4.92 -40.54
N CYS A 680 32.77 4.66 -39.46
CA CYS A 680 33.62 3.46 -39.32
C CYS A 680 32.80 2.16 -39.33
N HIS A 681 31.67 2.16 -38.62
CA HIS A 681 30.80 0.97 -38.54
C HIS A 681 30.17 0.60 -39.88
N GLN A 682 29.85 1.57 -40.73
CA GLN A 682 29.36 1.35 -42.11
C GLN A 682 30.45 0.82 -43.01
N GLU A 683 31.64 1.45 -42.99
CA GLU A 683 32.78 1.03 -43.78
C GLU A 683 33.19 -0.40 -43.47
N LYS A 684 33.28 -0.77 -42.21
CA LYS A 684 33.68 -2.10 -41.76
C LYS A 684 32.58 -3.13 -41.74
N LYS A 685 31.33 -2.74 -42.14
CA LYS A 685 30.14 -3.60 -42.09
C LYS A 685 29.90 -4.21 -40.70
N ALA A 686 30.19 -3.43 -39.67
CA ALA A 686 29.97 -3.80 -38.26
C ALA A 686 28.49 -3.58 -37.85
N ILE A 687 28.23 -3.55 -36.54
CA ILE A 687 26.89 -3.29 -36.02
C ILE A 687 26.32 -1.93 -36.52
N ASP A 688 25.08 -1.91 -37.00
CA ASP A 688 24.45 -0.72 -37.55
C ASP A 688 24.09 0.25 -36.41
N LEU A 689 24.73 1.42 -36.39
CA LEU A 689 24.56 2.49 -35.42
C LEU A 689 23.84 3.72 -36.01
N THR A 690 23.18 3.56 -37.17
CA THR A 690 22.45 4.65 -37.82
C THR A 690 21.14 4.98 -37.10
N GLY A 691 20.71 6.24 -37.19
CA GLY A 691 19.41 6.72 -36.69
C GLY A 691 18.20 6.25 -37.53
N THR A 692 18.39 5.32 -38.47
CA THR A 692 17.33 4.79 -39.32
C THR A 692 16.29 4.04 -38.47
N ILE A 693 15.01 4.35 -38.67
CA ILE A 693 13.91 3.67 -37.96
C ILE A 693 13.82 2.23 -38.47
N ASP A 694 13.73 1.26 -37.57
CA ASP A 694 13.63 -0.15 -37.87
C ASP A 694 12.18 -0.56 -38.15
N GLY A 695 11.78 -0.49 -39.39
CA GLY A 695 10.56 -1.01 -40.00
C GLY A 695 9.28 -1.05 -39.16
N SER A 696 9.03 -2.12 -38.45
CA SER A 696 7.82 -2.29 -37.60
C SER A 696 7.98 -1.80 -36.15
N ARG A 697 9.18 -1.30 -35.80
CA ARG A 697 9.50 -0.85 -34.45
C ARG A 697 9.65 0.67 -34.42
N LEU A 698 9.18 1.27 -33.34
CA LEU A 698 9.28 2.72 -33.12
C LEU A 698 10.70 3.22 -32.90
N PHE A 699 11.66 2.33 -32.61
CA PHE A 699 13.04 2.65 -32.24
C PHE A 699 13.99 2.64 -33.44
N THR A 700 15.09 3.41 -33.32
CA THR A 700 16.15 3.41 -34.34
C THR A 700 16.98 2.10 -34.32
N ARG A 701 17.69 1.80 -35.41
CA ARG A 701 18.58 0.65 -35.50
C ARG A 701 19.72 0.74 -34.48
N SER A 702 20.29 1.93 -34.33
CA SER A 702 21.30 2.18 -33.29
C SER A 702 20.83 1.82 -31.90
N TYR A 703 19.63 2.27 -31.54
CA TYR A 703 19.04 1.98 -30.24
C TYR A 703 18.81 0.49 -30.04
N ASN A 704 18.14 -0.17 -30.98
CA ASN A 704 17.86 -1.60 -30.88
C ASN A 704 19.14 -2.43 -30.73
N ASN A 705 20.20 -2.04 -31.45
CA ASN A 705 21.49 -2.75 -31.41
C ASN A 705 22.29 -2.48 -30.13
N LEU A 706 22.20 -1.27 -29.56
CA LEU A 706 22.94 -0.92 -28.36
C LEU A 706 22.21 -1.27 -27.07
N ALA A 707 20.91 -0.98 -26.97
CA ALA A 707 20.20 -1.09 -25.72
C ALA A 707 20.05 -2.53 -25.23
N ASP A 708 19.79 -3.48 -26.13
CA ASP A 708 19.65 -4.90 -25.77
C ASP A 708 20.97 -5.50 -25.31
N LYS A 709 22.06 -5.20 -26.00
CA LYS A 709 23.37 -5.83 -25.79
C LYS A 709 24.24 -5.09 -24.76
N TYR A 710 24.21 -3.76 -24.80
CA TYR A 710 25.13 -2.92 -24.03
C TYR A 710 24.42 -1.97 -23.05
N GLY A 711 23.10 -1.78 -23.18
CA GLY A 711 22.34 -0.93 -22.28
C GLY A 711 22.34 -1.44 -20.84
N PHE A 712 22.22 -0.52 -19.91
CA PHE A 712 21.90 -0.80 -18.52
C PHE A 712 20.44 -0.42 -18.27
N TYR A 713 19.63 -1.33 -17.72
CA TYR A 713 18.25 -1.06 -17.37
C TYR A 713 17.73 -2.00 -16.29
N PHE A 714 16.80 -1.50 -15.47
CA PHE A 714 16.04 -2.30 -14.55
C PHE A 714 14.87 -2.94 -15.29
N THR A 715 14.75 -4.24 -15.20
CA THR A 715 13.56 -4.93 -15.70
C THR A 715 12.50 -4.89 -14.62
N VAL A 716 11.45 -4.11 -14.85
CA VAL A 716 10.36 -3.88 -13.88
C VAL A 716 9.18 -4.83 -14.05
N PHE A 717 9.24 -5.73 -15.02
CA PHE A 717 8.17 -6.68 -15.31
C PHE A 717 8.47 -8.07 -14.74
N ASN A 718 7.54 -8.60 -13.93
CA ASN A 718 7.62 -9.93 -13.31
C ASN A 718 8.91 -10.23 -12.53
N GLY A 719 9.49 -9.24 -11.89
CA GLY A 719 10.56 -9.43 -10.91
C GLY A 719 11.94 -9.80 -11.48
N SER A 720 12.11 -9.77 -12.79
CA SER A 720 13.43 -9.98 -13.39
C SER A 720 14.28 -8.73 -13.21
N ILE A 721 15.32 -8.80 -12.41
CA ILE A 721 16.24 -7.71 -12.14
C ILE A 721 17.57 -8.02 -12.80
N LYS A 722 18.02 -7.16 -13.70
CA LYS A 722 19.37 -7.25 -14.27
C LYS A 722 20.42 -6.65 -13.31
N THR A 723 21.68 -6.79 -13.64
CA THR A 723 22.86 -6.41 -12.87
C THR A 723 22.79 -5.09 -12.12
N GLY A 724 23.51 -4.96 -11.03
CA GLY A 724 23.65 -3.73 -10.24
C GLY A 724 22.59 -3.54 -9.14
N VAL A 725 21.83 -4.59 -8.82
CA VAL A 725 20.75 -4.53 -7.81
C VAL A 725 20.97 -5.60 -6.74
N HIS A 726 20.90 -5.19 -5.49
CA HIS A 726 20.97 -6.09 -4.33
C HIS A 726 19.58 -6.33 -3.74
N GLY A 727 19.23 -7.58 -3.43
CA GLY A 727 17.99 -7.92 -2.72
C GLY A 727 16.70 -7.48 -3.41
N GLY A 728 16.72 -7.21 -4.73
CA GLY A 728 15.54 -6.80 -5.50
C GLY A 728 15.14 -5.33 -5.36
N SER A 729 15.61 -4.61 -4.35
CA SER A 729 15.16 -3.27 -4.04
C SER A 729 16.27 -2.22 -3.95
N ARG A 730 17.53 -2.64 -3.80
CA ARG A 730 18.69 -1.74 -3.70
C ARG A 730 19.55 -1.72 -4.95
N THR A 731 20.11 -0.56 -5.26
CA THR A 731 21.21 -0.40 -6.21
C THR A 731 22.54 -0.63 -5.49
N ILE A 732 23.47 -1.37 -6.12
CA ILE A 732 24.83 -1.54 -5.59
C ILE A 732 25.68 -0.37 -6.05
N ALA A 733 26.24 0.38 -5.10
CA ALA A 733 27.10 1.52 -5.40
C ALA A 733 28.29 1.12 -6.29
N GLY A 734 28.53 1.87 -7.35
CA GLY A 734 29.59 1.60 -8.34
C GLY A 734 29.25 0.50 -9.37
N GLN A 735 28.09 -0.17 -9.25
CA GLN A 735 27.63 -1.21 -10.19
C GLN A 735 26.29 -0.82 -10.84
N PHE A 736 26.17 0.43 -11.21
CA PHE A 736 24.96 1.01 -11.75
C PHE A 736 25.24 1.75 -13.06
N GLY A 737 24.22 1.82 -13.93
CA GLY A 737 24.21 2.68 -15.11
C GLY A 737 25.40 2.45 -16.04
N ALA A 738 26.07 3.54 -16.40
CA ALA A 738 27.25 3.51 -17.25
C ALA A 738 28.37 2.63 -16.67
N ARG A 739 28.60 2.67 -15.37
CA ARG A 739 29.65 1.90 -14.68
C ARG A 739 29.43 0.38 -14.79
N ALA A 740 28.18 -0.07 -14.90
CA ALA A 740 27.83 -1.47 -15.06
C ALA A 740 27.68 -1.89 -16.53
N SER A 741 27.70 -0.95 -17.46
CA SER A 741 27.49 -1.20 -18.88
C SER A 741 28.77 -1.70 -19.57
N ALA A 742 28.62 -2.73 -20.39
CA ALA A 742 29.69 -3.21 -21.24
C ALA A 742 30.09 -2.19 -22.34
N LEU A 743 29.24 -1.18 -22.61
CA LEU A 743 29.53 -0.15 -23.61
C LEU A 743 30.76 0.67 -23.27
N LEU A 744 31.05 0.88 -21.97
CA LEU A 744 32.25 1.63 -21.54
C LEU A 744 33.56 1.12 -22.17
N LYS A 745 33.66 -0.19 -22.43
CA LYS A 745 34.84 -0.82 -23.06
C LYS A 745 35.08 -0.32 -24.50
N TYR A 746 34.05 0.22 -25.12
CA TYR A 746 34.06 0.71 -26.50
C TYR A 746 34.08 2.23 -26.62
N MET A 747 34.14 2.95 -25.48
CA MET A 747 34.08 4.41 -25.42
C MET A 747 35.46 5.07 -25.23
N GLY A 748 36.53 4.34 -25.42
CA GLY A 748 37.89 4.80 -25.23
C GLY A 748 38.84 4.40 -26.34
N PRO A 749 40.14 4.80 -26.26
CA PRO A 749 41.16 4.57 -27.27
C PRO A 749 41.38 3.06 -27.64
N GLU A 750 41.10 2.17 -26.73
CA GLU A 750 41.14 0.74 -26.94
C GLU A 750 40.23 0.28 -28.09
N HIS A 751 39.16 1.01 -28.36
CA HIS A 751 38.27 0.79 -29.48
C HIS A 751 38.75 1.56 -30.72
N HIS A 752 39.69 1.00 -31.40
CA HIS A 752 40.25 1.52 -32.67
C HIS A 752 40.74 2.97 -32.59
N GLY A 753 41.26 3.37 -31.45
CA GLY A 753 41.79 4.74 -31.27
C GLY A 753 40.73 5.84 -31.06
N LEU A 754 39.51 5.44 -30.74
CA LEU A 754 38.40 6.39 -30.51
C LEU A 754 38.73 7.38 -29.41
N LYS A 755 38.51 8.68 -29.71
CA LYS A 755 38.62 9.78 -28.76
C LYS A 755 37.33 10.59 -28.75
N LEU A 756 36.52 10.37 -27.75
CA LEU A 756 35.29 11.15 -27.50
C LEU A 756 35.69 12.47 -26.80
N SER A 757 34.99 13.55 -27.13
CA SER A 757 34.96 14.74 -26.27
C SER A 757 34.35 14.42 -24.91
N ASP A 758 34.62 15.24 -23.89
CA ASP A 758 34.02 15.09 -22.58
C ASP A 758 32.49 15.19 -22.69
N GLU A 759 31.96 16.07 -23.53
CA GLU A 759 30.51 16.17 -23.80
C GLU A 759 29.94 14.91 -24.43
N ASP A 760 30.54 14.36 -25.48
CA ASP A 760 30.08 13.14 -26.13
C ASP A 760 30.16 11.93 -25.19
N TYR A 761 31.20 11.86 -24.39
CA TYR A 761 31.32 10.84 -23.36
C TYR A 761 30.22 10.96 -22.32
N HIS A 762 29.95 12.18 -21.85
CA HIS A 762 28.88 12.47 -20.89
C HIS A 762 27.50 12.10 -21.43
N ARG A 763 27.16 12.45 -22.67
CA ARG A 763 25.88 12.12 -23.32
C ARG A 763 25.63 10.61 -23.36
N LEU A 764 26.62 9.80 -23.66
CA LEU A 764 26.49 8.34 -23.67
C LEU A 764 26.34 7.75 -22.27
N THR A 765 27.11 8.25 -21.29
CA THR A 765 27.01 7.80 -19.90
C THR A 765 25.70 8.20 -19.27
N LEU A 766 25.20 9.42 -19.56
CA LEU A 766 23.90 9.90 -19.11
C LEU A 766 22.76 8.99 -19.61
N TRP A 767 22.81 8.58 -20.89
CA TRP A 767 21.85 7.63 -21.43
C TRP A 767 21.80 6.30 -20.63
N LEU A 768 22.97 5.76 -20.32
CA LEU A 768 23.09 4.53 -19.56
C LEU A 768 22.62 4.68 -18.12
N ASP A 769 22.90 5.83 -17.50
CA ASP A 769 22.46 6.17 -16.14
C ASP A 769 20.95 6.40 -16.05
N CYS A 770 20.30 6.74 -17.17
CA CYS A 770 18.86 6.95 -17.30
C CYS A 770 18.14 5.70 -17.85
N ASN A 771 18.50 4.51 -17.36
CA ASN A 771 17.81 3.26 -17.68
C ASN A 771 17.83 2.87 -19.17
N SER A 772 18.75 3.44 -19.96
CA SER A 772 18.89 3.26 -21.41
C SER A 772 17.57 3.45 -22.16
N GLU A 773 16.84 4.51 -21.86
CA GLU A 773 15.54 4.80 -22.48
C GLU A 773 15.67 5.41 -23.87
N PHE A 774 14.55 5.44 -24.61
CA PHE A 774 14.48 6.00 -25.96
C PHE A 774 13.63 7.26 -26.00
N LEU A 775 12.41 7.23 -25.42
CA LEU A 775 11.47 8.34 -25.36
C LEU A 775 11.46 8.99 -23.97
N GLY A 776 11.22 10.31 -23.92
CA GLY A 776 11.14 11.06 -22.67
C GLY A 776 9.73 11.53 -22.31
N ALA A 777 8.76 11.36 -23.21
CA ALA A 777 7.35 11.67 -22.96
C ALA A 777 6.46 10.57 -23.53
N TYR A 778 5.22 10.50 -23.07
CA TYR A 778 4.25 9.51 -23.54
C TYR A 778 3.48 9.96 -24.77
N GLU A 779 3.55 11.25 -25.10
CA GLU A 779 2.89 11.86 -26.24
C GLU A 779 3.74 11.78 -27.52
N ASN A 780 3.09 11.77 -28.66
CA ASN A 780 3.72 11.94 -29.98
C ASN A 780 5.03 11.15 -30.18
N ALA A 781 4.99 9.86 -29.86
CA ALA A 781 6.17 9.00 -29.92
C ALA A 781 6.88 9.01 -31.28
N GLU A 782 6.12 9.15 -32.39
CA GLU A 782 6.68 9.25 -33.74
C GLU A 782 7.49 10.54 -33.93
N ALA A 783 7.00 11.68 -33.42
CA ALA A 783 7.73 12.95 -33.46
C ALA A 783 9.03 12.86 -32.67
N GLN A 784 9.00 12.28 -31.48
CA GLN A 784 10.19 12.03 -30.68
C GLN A 784 11.19 11.11 -31.40
N THR A 785 10.72 10.11 -32.16
CA THR A 785 11.57 9.21 -32.95
C THR A 785 12.27 9.93 -34.10
N ARG A 786 11.70 11.02 -34.59
CA ARG A 786 12.34 11.91 -35.56
C ARG A 786 13.26 12.96 -34.92
N GLY A 787 13.38 12.95 -33.60
CA GLY A 787 14.20 13.95 -32.86
C GLY A 787 13.49 15.28 -32.60
N GLU A 788 12.18 15.36 -32.79
CA GLU A 788 11.39 16.54 -32.46
C GLU A 788 11.24 16.68 -30.94
N LEU A 789 11.25 17.90 -30.44
CA LEU A 789 10.98 18.17 -29.02
C LEU A 789 9.48 17.99 -28.75
N VAL A 790 9.15 17.09 -27.87
CA VAL A 790 7.78 16.87 -27.36
C VAL A 790 7.77 17.12 -25.86
N LEU A 791 7.02 18.11 -25.43
CA LEU A 791 6.83 18.39 -24.00
C LEU A 791 5.69 17.51 -23.45
N PRO A 792 5.84 16.99 -22.23
CA PRO A 792 4.76 16.25 -21.57
C PRO A 792 3.57 17.16 -21.30
N SER A 793 2.37 16.62 -21.43
CA SER A 793 1.12 17.38 -21.17
C SER A 793 0.79 17.47 -19.67
N LEU A 794 1.44 16.65 -18.85
CA LEU A 794 1.34 16.64 -17.39
C LEU A 794 2.74 16.45 -16.81
N GLU A 795 3.10 17.31 -15.85
CA GLU A 795 4.43 17.29 -15.20
C GLU A 795 4.36 16.88 -13.72
#